data_a4393e0c561bac9d1e3bc22eeb8fb05e
#
_entry.id   a4393e0c561bac9d1e3bc22eeb8fb05e
#
_cell.length_a   1.000
_cell.length_b   1.000
_cell.length_c   1.000
_cell.angle_alpha   90.00
_cell.angle_beta   90.00
_cell.angle_gamma   90.00
#
_symmetry.space_group_name_H-M   'P 1'
#
loop_
_entity.id
_entity.type
_entity.pdbx_description
1 polymer ?
#
loop_
_entity_poly.entity_id
_entity_poly.type
_entity_poly.pdbx_seq_one_letter_code
_entity_poly.pdbx_strand_id
1 'polypeptide(L)'
;MQGKTFFFVLFASLWFTSTVAYAQEKDNVVWTTQSNNSAESMPVGGGDIGLNLWVEKGEVYLYLSRSGTFDENNTLLKLGRIRLQFSPNPFAGQTFKQELILKDGYASISGANGKIKSEIKVWVDVFKPVIHIDIQSNAKMTTTANYESWRFEDRITTGKENNQNSYKWAPQGIVKTRKDEIAFKDGGVQFYHQNQPQTVFDVTVKQQGLTEYQTTLYNPLKNLIFGGIMTGKNMVAAGNDAGTYLSTPFQGWKLKSKTPATNEHLTIALNTSTTSAVANWEKELKSILQHAKNDQQASIRWWNNYWNKSFIYIQAKDEAANQSGRNYELFRYMLGCNAFGRYPTKFNGGLFTFDPQLIDSALKYTPDFRNWGGGTHTAQNQRLVYWPMLKTGDFDMMKPQFDFYLDLLKNAEIRTAAAWGHKGASFTEQLENFGLPNPAEYGWKRPADFNKGMEYNAWLEYEWDTVLEFCMMILETERYDKRNIEKYLPLIESSLTFFKEHYIYLAKQRGAKALDGEGHLVLYPGSGAETYKMAYNSTSTIAALKTVLRSLIESPSLPENKRSEWTAMLKTIPGISFRAFQEHTTIAPARLWERINNVESPQLYPVYPWGIYGIGKPGLDTAVNTFRYDTDVLKFRSYVGWKQDNIFAARLGLTKEAARLTTLKLKDSGRRFPAFWGPGFDWTPDHNWGGSGMIGLQEMLMQSDGKKIYLFPAWPKDWDVHFKLYAPYQTTVEGRLKDGKLIDLKVLPESRRQDIMNMINHR
;
A
#
# COMPACT_ATOMS: atom_id res chain seq x y z
N MET A 1 16.59 56.06 5.49
CA MET A 1 15.48 55.27 6.00
C MET A 1 15.25 54.04 5.10
N GLN A 2 16.17 53.12 5.12
CA GLN A 2 16.00 51.80 4.44
C GLN A 2 16.79 50.77 5.26
N GLY A 3 16.11 50.08 6.15
CA GLY A 3 16.86 49.12 6.98
C GLY A 3 16.05 48.37 8.05
N LYS A 4 14.71 48.36 7.95
CA LYS A 4 13.90 47.63 8.96
C LYS A 4 12.95 46.56 8.43
N THR A 5 12.86 46.34 7.10
CA THR A 5 11.87 45.41 6.53
C THR A 5 12.43 43.99 6.32
N PHE A 6 13.75 43.79 6.36
CA PHE A 6 14.34 42.45 6.10
C PHE A 6 14.40 41.53 7.32
N PHE A 7 14.33 42.07 8.53
CA PHE A 7 14.45 41.24 9.75
C PHE A 7 13.15 40.50 10.16
N PHE A 8 11.99 41.01 9.74
CA PHE A 8 10.71 40.41 10.12
C PHE A 8 10.34 39.15 9.32
N VAL A 9 10.79 39.07 8.06
CA VAL A 9 10.50 37.92 7.18
C VAL A 9 11.37 36.70 7.54
N LEU A 10 12.61 36.94 8.00
CA LEU A 10 13.52 35.86 8.43
C LEU A 10 13.08 35.23 9.77
N PHE A 11 12.48 36.00 10.67
CA PHE A 11 12.00 35.48 11.96
C PHE A 11 10.72 34.65 11.82
N ALA A 12 9.82 34.98 10.90
CA ALA A 12 8.61 34.18 10.66
C ALA A 12 8.92 32.82 10.03
N SER A 13 9.90 32.76 9.11
CA SER A 13 10.30 31.48 8.48
C SER A 13 11.07 30.55 9.43
N LEU A 14 11.83 31.08 10.36
CA LEU A 14 12.55 30.28 11.39
C LEU A 14 11.61 29.68 12.44
N TRP A 15 10.51 30.36 12.78
CA TRP A 15 9.52 29.84 13.72
C TRP A 15 8.68 28.70 13.14
N PHE A 16 8.37 28.74 11.81
CA PHE A 16 7.63 27.68 11.15
C PHE A 16 8.43 26.39 10.99
N THR A 17 9.72 26.49 10.70
CA THR A 17 10.58 25.30 10.58
C THR A 17 10.84 24.63 11.93
N SER A 18 10.90 25.40 13.02
CA SER A 18 11.11 24.85 14.38
C SER A 18 9.90 24.09 14.93
N THR A 19 8.67 24.49 14.60
CA THR A 19 7.46 23.80 15.08
C THR A 19 7.23 22.46 14.38
N VAL A 20 7.51 22.34 13.09
CA VAL A 20 7.42 21.07 12.35
C VAL A 20 8.50 20.08 12.86
N ALA A 21 9.74 20.55 13.01
CA ALA A 21 10.82 19.73 13.56
C ALA A 21 10.52 19.22 14.98
N TYR A 22 9.98 20.08 15.84
CA TYR A 22 9.64 19.73 17.22
C TYR A 22 8.49 18.68 17.30
N ALA A 23 7.47 18.80 16.45
CA ALA A 23 6.39 17.82 16.40
C ALA A 23 6.90 16.44 15.94
N GLN A 24 7.75 16.39 14.89
CA GLN A 24 8.33 15.13 14.40
C GLN A 24 9.27 14.45 15.40
N GLU A 25 10.07 15.21 16.12
CA GLU A 25 10.92 14.65 17.19
C GLU A 25 10.08 14.06 18.34
N LYS A 26 8.93 14.66 18.63
CA LYS A 26 7.99 14.16 19.63
C LYS A 26 7.34 12.83 19.22
N ASP A 27 7.19 12.59 17.92
CA ASP A 27 6.56 11.39 17.38
C ASP A 27 7.56 10.25 17.08
N ASN A 28 8.86 10.44 17.35
CA ASN A 28 9.85 9.37 17.28
C ASN A 28 9.43 8.20 18.18
N VAL A 29 9.59 6.97 17.65
CA VAL A 29 9.32 5.76 18.43
C VAL A 29 10.56 5.41 19.22
N VAL A 30 10.45 5.44 20.54
CA VAL A 30 11.57 5.18 21.46
C VAL A 30 11.30 3.97 22.33
N TRP A 31 12.21 3.01 22.33
CA TRP A 31 12.18 1.83 23.18
C TRP A 31 13.41 1.81 24.11
N THR A 32 13.16 1.64 25.39
CA THR A 32 14.20 1.56 26.42
C THR A 32 14.45 0.13 26.91
N THR A 33 13.73 -0.84 26.35
CA THR A 33 13.92 -2.27 26.59
C THR A 33 14.16 -2.99 25.28
N GLN A 34 14.84 -4.12 25.32
CA GLN A 34 14.99 -5.00 24.15
C GLN A 34 13.67 -5.67 23.81
N SER A 35 13.55 -6.17 22.59
CA SER A 35 12.41 -6.90 22.09
C SER A 35 12.44 -8.35 22.56
N ASN A 36 11.27 -8.99 22.59
CA ASN A 36 11.17 -10.42 22.90
C ASN A 36 11.26 -11.31 21.66
N ASN A 37 10.89 -10.78 20.49
CA ASN A 37 10.85 -11.49 19.21
C ASN A 37 10.62 -10.53 18.02
N SER A 38 10.52 -11.07 16.81
CA SER A 38 10.35 -10.31 15.57
C SER A 38 9.03 -9.52 15.44
N ALA A 39 7.96 -9.88 16.17
CA ALA A 39 6.71 -9.11 16.19
C ALA A 39 6.85 -7.77 16.93
N GLU A 40 7.90 -7.63 17.74
CA GLU A 40 8.27 -6.40 18.41
C GLU A 40 9.36 -5.63 17.63
N SER A 41 9.45 -5.84 16.32
CA SER A 41 10.39 -5.16 15.45
C SER A 41 9.96 -3.73 15.10
N MET A 42 10.94 -2.88 14.86
CA MET A 42 10.80 -1.51 14.39
C MET A 42 10.93 -1.49 12.86
N PRO A 43 9.96 -0.92 12.13
CA PRO A 43 10.11 -0.76 10.68
C PRO A 43 11.18 0.28 10.37
N VAL A 44 12.08 -0.04 9.44
CA VAL A 44 13.09 0.88 8.89
C VAL A 44 13.12 0.69 7.39
N GLY A 45 13.18 1.74 6.58
CA GLY A 45 13.20 1.55 5.14
C GLY A 45 13.43 2.80 4.33
N GLY A 46 13.37 2.63 3.02
CA GLY A 46 13.53 3.69 2.03
C GLY A 46 13.57 3.12 0.62
N GLY A 47 13.20 3.94 -0.37
CA GLY A 47 13.21 3.53 -1.77
C GLY A 47 12.20 2.41 -2.07
N ASP A 48 12.65 1.17 -2.03
CA ASP A 48 11.84 -0.03 -2.23
C ASP A 48 12.21 -1.17 -1.25
N ILE A 49 12.92 -0.81 -0.16
CA ILE A 49 13.42 -1.75 0.85
C ILE A 49 12.74 -1.47 2.19
N GLY A 50 12.29 -2.53 2.85
CA GLY A 50 11.80 -2.51 4.22
C GLY A 50 12.55 -3.51 5.10
N LEU A 51 12.84 -3.09 6.32
CA LEU A 51 13.52 -3.87 7.33
C LEU A 51 12.64 -3.99 8.57
N ASN A 52 12.59 -5.18 9.17
CA ASN A 52 12.13 -5.34 10.53
C ASN A 52 13.38 -5.39 11.42
N LEU A 53 13.61 -4.36 12.24
CA LEU A 53 14.80 -4.21 13.09
C LEU A 53 14.43 -4.42 14.55
N TRP A 54 15.10 -5.37 15.24
CA TRP A 54 14.91 -5.57 16.68
C TRP A 54 16.19 -6.01 17.37
N VAL A 55 16.23 -5.84 18.69
CA VAL A 55 17.31 -6.33 19.55
C VAL A 55 16.71 -7.34 20.54
N GLU A 56 17.27 -8.54 20.56
CA GLU A 56 16.84 -9.62 21.43
C GLU A 56 18.07 -10.27 22.07
N LYS A 57 18.10 -10.38 23.40
CA LYS A 57 19.20 -10.99 24.18
C LYS A 57 20.59 -10.44 23.82
N GLY A 58 20.64 -9.13 23.54
CA GLY A 58 21.90 -8.44 23.22
C GLY A 58 22.38 -8.61 21.79
N GLU A 59 21.63 -9.27 20.93
CA GLU A 59 21.92 -9.43 19.50
C GLU A 59 20.98 -8.56 18.67
N VAL A 60 21.47 -7.99 17.57
CA VAL A 60 20.69 -7.14 16.68
C VAL A 60 20.25 -7.97 15.46
N TYR A 61 18.97 -7.94 15.17
CA TYR A 61 18.36 -8.69 14.07
C TYR A 61 17.69 -7.77 13.06
N LEU A 62 17.80 -8.12 11.79
CA LEU A 62 17.14 -7.44 10.67
C LEU A 62 16.54 -8.47 9.71
N TYR A 63 15.22 -8.49 9.51
CA TYR A 63 14.65 -9.10 8.32
C TYR A 63 14.81 -8.14 7.14
N LEU A 64 15.18 -8.68 5.97
CA LEU A 64 15.34 -7.94 4.74
C LEU A 64 14.14 -8.20 3.83
N SER A 65 13.49 -7.15 3.36
CA SER A 65 12.43 -7.22 2.36
C SER A 65 12.65 -6.19 1.26
N ARG A 66 12.28 -6.54 0.02
CA ARG A 66 12.33 -5.62 -1.11
C ARG A 66 11.11 -5.81 -2.01
N SER A 67 10.66 -4.75 -2.65
CA SER A 67 9.60 -4.82 -3.66
C SER A 67 10.06 -5.65 -4.88
N GLY A 68 9.22 -6.59 -5.33
CA GLY A 68 9.47 -7.35 -6.56
C GLY A 68 10.25 -8.67 -6.40
N THR A 69 10.46 -9.16 -5.18
CA THR A 69 11.15 -10.44 -4.91
C THR A 69 10.19 -11.63 -4.96
N PHE A 70 9.60 -11.90 -6.14
CA PHE A 70 8.61 -12.96 -6.34
C PHE A 70 9.26 -14.26 -6.83
N ASP A 71 9.06 -15.38 -6.10
CA ASP A 71 9.53 -16.69 -6.54
C ASP A 71 8.70 -17.25 -7.72
N GLU A 72 9.06 -18.45 -8.19
CA GLU A 72 8.37 -19.16 -9.28
C GLU A 72 6.92 -19.50 -8.96
N ASN A 73 6.51 -19.50 -7.69
CA ASN A 73 5.14 -19.72 -7.22
C ASN A 73 4.40 -18.40 -6.96
N ASN A 74 5.08 -17.26 -7.23
CA ASN A 74 4.58 -15.92 -6.97
C ASN A 74 4.45 -15.57 -5.47
N THR A 75 5.29 -16.18 -4.63
CA THR A 75 5.46 -15.76 -3.23
C THR A 75 6.35 -14.53 -3.18
N LEU A 76 5.98 -13.50 -2.41
CA LEU A 76 6.86 -12.36 -2.13
C LEU A 76 7.83 -12.74 -1.02
N LEU A 77 9.04 -13.16 -1.40
CA LEU A 77 10.05 -13.66 -0.48
C LEU A 77 10.80 -12.54 0.24
N LYS A 78 11.10 -12.76 1.52
CA LYS A 78 12.13 -12.00 2.22
C LYS A 78 13.52 -12.38 1.71
N LEU A 79 14.46 -11.46 1.82
CA LEU A 79 15.85 -11.65 1.40
C LEU A 79 16.75 -12.15 2.54
N GLY A 80 16.17 -12.92 3.46
CA GLY A 80 16.87 -13.49 4.61
C GLY A 80 16.84 -12.60 5.86
N ARG A 81 17.65 -12.98 6.84
CA ARG A 81 17.84 -12.27 8.12
C ARG A 81 19.32 -12.01 8.37
N ILE A 82 19.63 -10.83 8.91
CA ILE A 82 20.97 -10.53 9.41
C ILE A 82 20.91 -10.55 10.94
N ARG A 83 21.90 -11.19 11.55
CA ARG A 83 22.12 -11.17 13.00
C ARG A 83 23.51 -10.63 13.30
N LEU A 84 23.57 -9.56 14.12
CA LEU A 84 24.82 -8.96 14.56
C LEU A 84 25.11 -9.33 16.00
N GLN A 85 26.34 -9.79 16.25
CA GLN A 85 26.86 -10.15 17.55
C GLN A 85 28.14 -9.36 17.83
N PHE A 86 28.39 -9.02 19.09
CA PHE A 86 29.49 -8.17 19.51
C PHE A 86 30.29 -8.81 20.66
N SER A 87 31.60 -8.66 20.61
CA SER A 87 32.48 -9.09 21.69
C SER A 87 33.56 -8.02 21.94
N PRO A 88 33.56 -7.38 23.13
CA PRO A 88 32.53 -7.46 24.18
C PRO A 88 31.18 -6.91 23.75
N ASN A 89 30.09 -7.36 24.40
CA ASN A 89 28.73 -7.01 24.00
C ASN A 89 28.20 -5.78 24.79
N PRO A 90 27.97 -4.62 24.13
CA PRO A 90 27.46 -3.43 24.79
C PRO A 90 25.97 -3.52 25.13
N PHE A 91 25.22 -4.43 24.51
CA PHE A 91 23.77 -4.61 24.70
C PHE A 91 23.44 -5.68 25.75
N ALA A 92 24.42 -6.34 26.36
CA ALA A 92 24.23 -7.25 27.48
C ALA A 92 24.03 -6.55 28.83
N GLY A 93 24.18 -5.22 28.86
CA GLY A 93 23.99 -4.39 30.07
C GLY A 93 22.53 -3.92 30.22
N GLN A 94 22.28 -3.16 31.28
CA GLN A 94 20.94 -2.64 31.58
C GLN A 94 20.58 -1.35 30.81
N THR A 95 21.57 -0.63 30.29
CA THR A 95 21.33 0.60 29.52
C THR A 95 21.08 0.25 28.06
N PHE A 96 19.87 0.52 27.60
CA PHE A 96 19.45 0.25 26.23
C PHE A 96 18.48 1.31 25.72
N LYS A 97 18.66 1.76 24.48
CA LYS A 97 17.69 2.58 23.76
C LYS A 97 17.70 2.20 22.29
N GLN A 98 16.52 1.99 21.71
CA GLN A 98 16.30 1.89 20.27
C GLN A 98 15.31 2.98 19.86
N GLU A 99 15.63 3.75 18.82
CA GLU A 99 14.85 4.90 18.41
C GLU A 99 14.72 4.96 16.90
N LEU A 100 13.49 5.18 16.39
CA LEU A 100 13.23 5.52 15.02
C LEU A 100 13.21 7.04 14.87
N ILE A 101 14.19 7.57 14.17
CA ILE A 101 14.32 9.01 13.88
C ILE A 101 13.51 9.28 12.60
N LEU A 102 12.22 9.58 12.75
CA LEU A 102 11.29 9.75 11.62
C LEU A 102 11.73 10.84 10.66
N LYS A 103 12.16 11.98 11.19
CA LYS A 103 12.57 13.15 10.40
C LYS A 103 13.65 12.81 9.36
N ASP A 104 14.60 11.98 9.73
CA ASP A 104 15.78 11.66 8.91
C ASP A 104 15.74 10.22 8.34
N GLY A 105 14.71 9.43 8.69
CA GLY A 105 14.43 8.12 8.13
C GLY A 105 15.44 7.03 8.48
N TYR A 106 15.94 7.00 9.73
CA TYR A 106 16.84 5.95 10.21
C TYR A 106 16.53 5.49 11.63
N ALA A 107 17.06 4.35 12.01
CA ALA A 107 17.01 3.88 13.41
C ALA A 107 18.37 3.95 14.06
N SER A 108 18.39 4.36 15.33
CA SER A 108 19.57 4.32 16.23
C SER A 108 19.33 3.31 17.34
N ILE A 109 20.35 2.51 17.65
CA ILE A 109 20.37 1.57 18.78
C ILE A 109 21.59 1.93 19.62
N SER A 110 21.40 2.28 20.88
CA SER A 110 22.48 2.56 21.81
C SER A 110 22.40 1.65 23.04
N GLY A 111 23.56 1.28 23.55
CA GLY A 111 23.65 0.45 24.74
C GLY A 111 24.95 0.66 25.51
N ALA A 112 24.91 0.30 26.79
CA ALA A 112 26.11 0.32 27.64
C ALA A 112 26.16 -0.90 28.55
N ASN A 113 27.36 -1.53 28.62
CA ASN A 113 27.67 -2.63 29.52
C ASN A 113 29.00 -2.32 30.25
N GLY A 114 28.90 -1.97 31.51
CA GLY A 114 30.03 -1.42 32.27
C GLY A 114 30.57 -0.14 31.64
N LYS A 115 31.85 -0.16 31.25
CA LYS A 115 32.54 1.00 30.63
C LYS A 115 32.36 1.02 29.09
N ILE A 116 31.82 -0.05 28.50
CA ILE A 116 31.67 -0.19 27.05
C ILE A 116 30.34 0.45 26.65
N LYS A 117 30.40 1.39 25.71
CA LYS A 117 29.25 2.07 25.11
C LYS A 117 29.33 1.91 23.60
N SER A 118 28.18 1.63 22.97
CA SER A 118 28.11 1.57 21.50
C SER A 118 26.81 2.19 21.00
N GLU A 119 26.88 2.72 19.79
CA GLU A 119 25.73 3.14 19.00
C GLU A 119 25.79 2.46 17.63
N ILE A 120 24.63 1.98 17.19
CA ILE A 120 24.44 1.41 15.86
C ILE A 120 23.39 2.25 15.14
N LYS A 121 23.72 2.73 13.95
CA LYS A 121 22.80 3.42 13.06
C LYS A 121 22.47 2.53 11.87
N VAL A 122 21.16 2.32 11.62
CA VAL A 122 20.65 1.54 10.48
C VAL A 122 19.83 2.45 9.60
N TRP A 123 20.17 2.54 8.32
CA TRP A 123 19.46 3.35 7.35
C TRP A 123 19.48 2.74 5.96
N VAL A 124 18.50 3.09 5.13
CA VAL A 124 18.34 2.65 3.74
C VAL A 124 18.54 3.86 2.82
N ASP A 125 19.34 3.71 1.78
CA ASP A 125 19.46 4.74 0.74
C ASP A 125 18.13 4.77 -0.06
N VAL A 126 17.49 5.94 -0.07
CA VAL A 126 16.19 6.12 -0.73
C VAL A 126 16.29 5.98 -2.26
N PHE A 127 17.46 6.27 -2.82
CA PHE A 127 17.68 6.32 -4.27
C PHE A 127 18.44 5.11 -4.83
N LYS A 128 18.99 4.28 -3.94
CA LYS A 128 19.75 3.09 -4.30
C LYS A 128 19.32 1.92 -3.43
N PRO A 129 19.28 0.71 -3.96
CA PRO A 129 18.87 -0.46 -3.17
C PRO A 129 20.02 -0.92 -2.25
N VAL A 130 20.36 -0.08 -1.28
CA VAL A 130 21.49 -0.29 -0.35
C VAL A 130 21.06 0.00 1.09
N ILE A 131 21.42 -0.92 1.98
CA ILE A 131 21.25 -0.80 3.43
C ILE A 131 22.65 -0.53 4.03
N HIS A 132 22.71 0.42 4.93
CA HIS A 132 23.92 0.79 5.67
C HIS A 132 23.74 0.54 7.16
N ILE A 133 24.74 -0.05 7.78
CA ILE A 133 24.82 -0.28 9.23
C ILE A 133 26.16 0.29 9.71
N ASP A 134 26.08 1.42 10.41
CA ASP A 134 27.23 2.08 11.05
C ASP A 134 27.28 1.67 12.52
N ILE A 135 28.40 1.16 12.97
CA ILE A 135 28.65 0.72 14.35
C ILE A 135 29.77 1.57 14.92
N GLN A 136 29.49 2.28 16.01
CA GLN A 136 30.47 3.09 16.73
C GLN A 136 30.55 2.63 18.20
N SER A 137 31.75 2.58 18.75
CA SER A 137 31.97 2.21 20.15
C SER A 137 33.16 2.99 20.74
N ASN A 138 33.10 3.21 22.06
CA ASN A 138 34.21 3.81 22.80
C ASN A 138 35.35 2.80 23.10
N ALA A 139 35.16 1.51 22.79
CA ALA A 139 36.15 0.45 22.95
C ALA A 139 36.21 -0.43 21.70
N LYS A 140 37.37 -1.02 21.43
CA LYS A 140 37.52 -1.98 20.33
C LYS A 140 36.64 -3.19 20.56
N MET A 141 35.77 -3.52 19.58
CA MET A 141 34.90 -4.68 19.57
C MET A 141 35.15 -5.54 18.35
N THR A 142 34.91 -6.81 18.48
CA THR A 142 34.76 -7.73 17.35
C THR A 142 33.29 -7.79 17.00
N THR A 143 32.95 -7.47 15.75
CA THR A 143 31.60 -7.64 15.19
C THR A 143 31.53 -8.92 14.39
N THR A 144 30.50 -9.71 14.61
CA THR A 144 30.13 -10.86 13.75
C THR A 144 28.80 -10.55 13.12
N ALA A 145 28.72 -10.57 11.78
CA ALA A 145 27.50 -10.42 11.00
C ALA A 145 27.18 -11.76 10.35
N ASN A 146 26.06 -12.37 10.75
CA ASN A 146 25.58 -13.63 10.22
C ASN A 146 24.43 -13.37 9.27
N TYR A 147 24.58 -13.73 7.98
CA TYR A 147 23.46 -13.79 7.04
C TYR A 147 22.79 -15.14 7.18
N GLU A 148 21.50 -15.18 7.48
CA GLU A 148 20.73 -16.38 7.78
C GLU A 148 19.60 -16.54 6.75
N SER A 149 19.54 -17.72 6.10
CA SER A 149 18.44 -18.10 5.19
C SER A 149 17.77 -19.39 5.65
N TRP A 150 16.45 -19.41 5.60
CA TRP A 150 15.60 -20.61 5.77
C TRP A 150 15.32 -21.30 4.43
N ARG A 151 15.82 -20.76 3.31
CA ARG A 151 15.79 -21.37 1.97
C ARG A 151 17.17 -21.93 1.58
N PHE A 152 17.84 -22.59 2.50
CA PHE A 152 19.14 -23.27 2.23
C PHE A 152 18.97 -24.59 1.48
N GLU A 153 17.76 -25.12 1.39
CA GLU A 153 17.37 -26.31 0.63
C GLU A 153 15.99 -26.09 -0.01
N ASP A 154 15.67 -26.91 -1.03
CA ASP A 154 14.34 -26.93 -1.62
C ASP A 154 13.30 -27.30 -0.57
N ARG A 155 12.21 -26.55 -0.48
CA ARG A 155 11.19 -26.76 0.54
C ARG A 155 9.81 -26.93 -0.08
N ILE A 156 9.10 -27.97 0.33
CA ILE A 156 7.70 -28.19 -0.04
C ILE A 156 6.81 -27.34 0.85
N THR A 157 5.90 -26.59 0.22
CA THR A 157 4.84 -25.84 0.91
C THR A 157 3.60 -26.73 1.04
N THR A 158 2.99 -26.78 2.22
CA THR A 158 1.88 -27.68 2.53
C THR A 158 0.67 -26.96 3.11
N GLY A 159 -0.52 -27.48 2.82
CA GLY A 159 -1.77 -27.00 3.41
C GLY A 159 -1.97 -25.49 3.28
N LYS A 160 -2.29 -24.82 4.39
CA LYS A 160 -2.53 -23.37 4.45
C LYS A 160 -1.32 -22.52 4.13
N GLU A 161 -0.10 -23.08 4.15
CA GLU A 161 1.10 -22.36 3.76
C GLU A 161 1.02 -21.85 2.31
N ASN A 162 0.34 -22.58 1.43
CA ASN A 162 0.12 -22.14 0.05
C ASN A 162 -0.70 -20.85 -0.08
N ASN A 163 -1.35 -20.36 0.98
CA ASN A 163 -1.99 -19.03 0.95
C ASN A 163 -1.00 -17.89 0.72
N GLN A 164 0.31 -18.13 0.87
CA GLN A 164 1.35 -17.14 0.56
C GLN A 164 1.67 -17.01 -0.94
N ASN A 165 1.23 -17.95 -1.78
CA ASN A 165 1.52 -18.01 -3.21
C ASN A 165 0.24 -18.05 -4.06
N SER A 166 0.38 -18.10 -5.40
CA SER A 166 -0.75 -18.08 -6.33
C SER A 166 -1.58 -19.37 -6.37
N TYR A 167 -1.12 -20.46 -5.77
CA TYR A 167 -1.93 -21.69 -5.66
C TYR A 167 -2.94 -21.65 -4.52
N LYS A 168 -2.68 -20.82 -3.50
CA LYS A 168 -3.57 -20.61 -2.34
C LYS A 168 -4.07 -21.93 -1.73
N TRP A 169 -5.37 -22.11 -1.60
CA TRP A 169 -6.02 -23.31 -1.03
C TRP A 169 -6.19 -24.47 -2.02
N ALA A 170 -5.78 -24.34 -3.28
CA ALA A 170 -6.06 -25.31 -4.34
C ALA A 170 -4.84 -25.71 -5.17
N PRO A 171 -3.70 -26.08 -4.53
CA PRO A 171 -2.55 -26.58 -5.29
C PRO A 171 -2.89 -27.89 -6.01
N GLN A 172 -2.39 -28.03 -7.26
CA GLN A 172 -2.49 -29.27 -8.02
C GLN A 172 -1.14 -29.99 -8.01
N GLY A 173 -0.97 -30.85 -7.01
CA GLY A 173 0.29 -31.56 -6.78
C GLY A 173 1.22 -30.87 -5.77
N ILE A 174 2.50 -31.14 -5.88
CA ILE A 174 3.52 -30.65 -4.95
C ILE A 174 3.96 -29.25 -5.37
N VAL A 175 3.77 -28.27 -4.48
CA VAL A 175 4.31 -26.94 -4.63
C VAL A 175 5.63 -26.83 -3.86
N LYS A 176 6.67 -26.37 -4.53
CA LYS A 176 8.02 -26.29 -4.01
C LYS A 176 8.59 -24.89 -4.18
N THR A 177 9.09 -24.31 -3.11
CA THR A 177 9.97 -23.13 -3.17
C THR A 177 11.40 -23.61 -3.30
N ARG A 178 12.14 -23.10 -4.28
CA ARG A 178 13.54 -23.45 -4.50
C ARG A 178 14.44 -22.84 -3.44
N LYS A 179 15.59 -23.46 -3.24
CA LYS A 179 16.65 -22.91 -2.39
C LYS A 179 17.26 -21.66 -2.99
N ASP A 180 17.82 -20.83 -2.12
CA ASP A 180 18.67 -19.71 -2.51
C ASP A 180 20.11 -20.22 -2.78
N GLU A 181 20.81 -19.57 -3.69
CA GLU A 181 22.26 -19.77 -3.88
C GLU A 181 23.03 -18.78 -3.01
N ILE A 182 23.82 -19.30 -2.05
CA ILE A 182 24.51 -18.49 -1.05
C ILE A 182 25.97 -18.92 -0.94
N ALA A 183 26.89 -17.95 -1.05
CA ALA A 183 28.32 -18.23 -1.00
C ALA A 183 29.13 -17.05 -0.45
N PHE A 184 30.31 -17.36 0.10
CA PHE A 184 31.33 -16.35 0.33
C PHE A 184 31.95 -15.96 -1.01
N LYS A 185 31.79 -14.72 -1.40
CA LYS A 185 32.26 -14.17 -2.68
C LYS A 185 32.59 -12.69 -2.58
N ASP A 186 33.60 -12.23 -3.29
CA ASP A 186 34.02 -10.82 -3.37
C ASP A 186 34.19 -10.15 -1.99
N GLY A 187 34.70 -10.90 -0.99
CA GLY A 187 34.89 -10.41 0.38
C GLY A 187 33.63 -10.25 1.22
N GLY A 188 32.51 -10.81 0.77
CA GLY A 188 31.20 -10.75 1.42
C GLY A 188 30.47 -12.07 1.42
N VAL A 189 29.20 -12.03 1.78
CA VAL A 189 28.22 -13.10 1.59
C VAL A 189 27.27 -12.67 0.48
N GLN A 190 27.40 -13.33 -0.68
CA GLN A 190 26.49 -13.14 -1.82
C GLN A 190 25.35 -14.17 -1.68
N PHE A 191 24.13 -13.73 -1.93
CA PHE A 191 22.93 -14.58 -1.87
C PHE A 191 21.94 -14.16 -2.97
N TYR A 192 21.29 -15.15 -3.59
CA TYR A 192 20.24 -14.87 -4.57
C TYR A 192 19.29 -16.04 -4.74
N HIS A 193 18.06 -15.71 -5.11
CA HIS A 193 17.05 -16.63 -5.64
C HIS A 193 16.98 -16.47 -7.15
N GLN A 194 16.87 -17.57 -7.88
CA GLN A 194 16.65 -17.61 -9.32
C GLN A 194 15.40 -18.41 -9.63
N ASN A 195 14.41 -17.78 -10.25
CA ASN A 195 13.19 -18.46 -10.65
C ASN A 195 13.47 -19.57 -11.68
N GLN A 196 12.72 -20.66 -11.55
CA GLN A 196 12.75 -21.75 -12.51
C GLN A 196 12.20 -21.33 -13.87
N PRO A 197 12.56 -22.03 -14.97
CA PRO A 197 12.01 -21.77 -16.30
C PRO A 197 10.49 -21.89 -16.37
N GLN A 198 9.90 -22.81 -15.60
CA GLN A 198 8.46 -22.94 -15.42
C GLN A 198 8.03 -22.30 -14.11
N THR A 199 7.01 -21.47 -14.19
CA THR A 199 6.47 -20.72 -13.06
C THR A 199 4.95 -20.91 -12.97
N VAL A 200 4.32 -20.41 -11.93
CA VAL A 200 2.86 -20.43 -11.79
C VAL A 200 2.16 -19.67 -12.92
N PHE A 201 2.84 -18.74 -13.61
CA PHE A 201 2.32 -18.11 -14.82
C PHE A 201 1.99 -19.13 -15.90
N ASP A 202 2.89 -20.08 -16.19
CA ASP A 202 2.69 -21.10 -17.22
C ASP A 202 1.50 -22.01 -16.90
N VAL A 203 1.34 -22.34 -15.61
CA VAL A 203 0.19 -23.10 -15.09
C VAL A 203 -1.11 -22.32 -15.31
N THR A 204 -1.10 -21.03 -14.99
CA THR A 204 -2.26 -20.12 -15.11
C THR A 204 -2.68 -19.95 -16.57
N VAL A 205 -1.71 -19.69 -17.45
CA VAL A 205 -1.95 -19.54 -18.90
C VAL A 205 -2.57 -20.80 -19.50
N LYS A 206 -2.04 -21.97 -19.13
CA LYS A 206 -2.59 -23.26 -19.58
C LYS A 206 -3.99 -23.50 -19.05
N GLN A 207 -4.23 -23.28 -17.77
CA GLN A 207 -5.54 -23.46 -17.13
C GLN A 207 -6.61 -22.57 -17.77
N GLN A 208 -6.27 -21.34 -18.15
CA GLN A 208 -7.20 -20.37 -18.72
C GLN A 208 -7.33 -20.45 -20.26
N GLY A 209 -6.67 -21.44 -20.90
CA GLY A 209 -6.75 -21.64 -22.33
C GLY A 209 -6.07 -20.56 -23.17
N LEU A 210 -5.03 -19.90 -22.59
CA LEU A 210 -4.30 -18.80 -23.22
C LEU A 210 -2.92 -19.22 -23.77
N THR A 211 -2.69 -20.52 -23.97
CA THR A 211 -1.37 -21.07 -24.36
C THR A 211 -0.86 -20.50 -25.69
N GLU A 212 -1.73 -20.23 -26.66
CA GLU A 212 -1.34 -19.62 -27.93
C GLU A 212 -0.79 -18.19 -27.78
N TYR A 213 -1.14 -17.50 -26.72
CA TYR A 213 -0.68 -16.14 -26.41
C TYR A 213 0.51 -16.10 -25.44
N GLN A 214 1.00 -17.26 -24.96
CA GLN A 214 1.99 -17.36 -23.85
C GLN A 214 3.26 -16.51 -24.11
N THR A 215 3.73 -16.43 -25.35
CA THR A 215 4.92 -15.64 -25.71
C THR A 215 4.66 -14.15 -25.81
N THR A 216 3.40 -13.75 -25.96
CA THR A 216 2.95 -12.35 -26.10
C THR A 216 2.55 -11.76 -24.74
N LEU A 217 2.11 -12.61 -23.83
CA LEU A 217 1.68 -12.19 -22.49
C LEU A 217 2.87 -11.72 -21.65
N TYR A 218 2.68 -10.64 -20.92
CA TYR A 218 3.64 -10.14 -19.92
C TYR A 218 3.80 -11.15 -18.79
N ASN A 219 5.03 -11.62 -18.59
CA ASN A 219 5.41 -12.55 -17.52
C ASN A 219 6.56 -11.98 -16.68
N PRO A 220 6.30 -11.37 -15.55
CA PRO A 220 7.33 -10.79 -14.69
C PRO A 220 8.14 -11.82 -13.90
N LEU A 221 7.71 -13.08 -13.85
CA LEU A 221 8.38 -14.15 -13.11
C LEU A 221 9.47 -14.83 -13.95
N LYS A 222 9.38 -14.73 -15.28
CA LYS A 222 10.34 -15.36 -16.19
C LYS A 222 11.72 -14.75 -16.07
N ASN A 223 12.73 -15.58 -15.83
CA ASN A 223 14.13 -15.16 -15.71
C ASN A 223 14.36 -14.14 -14.58
N LEU A 224 13.52 -14.11 -13.56
CA LEU A 224 13.68 -13.21 -12.43
C LEU A 224 14.75 -13.74 -11.50
N ILE A 225 15.75 -12.90 -11.20
CA ILE A 225 16.81 -13.15 -10.22
C ILE A 225 16.80 -11.99 -9.23
N PHE A 226 16.80 -12.30 -7.93
CA PHE A 226 16.83 -11.31 -6.88
C PHE A 226 17.64 -11.77 -5.68
N GLY A 227 18.30 -10.83 -5.00
CA GLY A 227 19.17 -11.11 -3.87
C GLY A 227 20.10 -9.95 -3.59
N GLY A 228 21.30 -10.24 -3.11
CA GLY A 228 22.25 -9.20 -2.75
C GLY A 228 23.61 -9.70 -2.30
N ILE A 229 24.36 -8.77 -1.72
CA ILE A 229 25.64 -9.06 -1.06
C ILE A 229 25.73 -8.26 0.24
N MET A 230 26.09 -8.95 1.34
CA MET A 230 26.49 -8.33 2.59
C MET A 230 28.02 -8.28 2.67
N THR A 231 28.59 -7.08 2.89
CA THR A 231 30.05 -6.89 2.97
C THR A 231 30.42 -5.78 3.97
N GLY A 232 31.68 -5.75 4.35
CA GLY A 232 32.26 -4.72 5.19
C GLY A 232 33.78 -4.65 5.00
N LYS A 233 34.38 -3.44 5.04
CA LYS A 233 35.80 -3.22 4.75
C LYS A 233 36.75 -4.00 5.68
N ASN A 234 36.37 -4.15 6.95
CA ASN A 234 37.15 -4.89 7.98
C ASN A 234 36.58 -6.29 8.23
N MET A 235 35.75 -6.85 7.32
CA MET A 235 35.10 -8.13 7.50
C MET A 235 35.76 -9.21 6.66
N VAL A 236 35.82 -10.42 7.22
CA VAL A 236 36.31 -11.64 6.55
C VAL A 236 35.37 -12.80 6.81
N ALA A 237 35.32 -13.78 5.90
CA ALA A 237 34.56 -14.99 6.06
C ALA A 237 34.99 -15.75 7.34
N ALA A 238 34.02 -16.18 8.15
CA ALA A 238 34.23 -16.83 9.43
C ALA A 238 33.46 -18.15 9.57
N GLY A 239 33.19 -18.82 8.43
CA GLY A 239 32.51 -20.10 8.36
C GLY A 239 31.00 -20.02 8.45
N ASN A 240 30.37 -21.18 8.52
CA ASN A 240 28.93 -21.35 8.53
C ASN A 240 28.39 -21.52 9.96
N ASP A 241 27.09 -21.36 10.10
CA ASP A 241 26.30 -21.57 11.31
C ASP A 241 24.99 -22.26 10.95
N ALA A 242 24.31 -22.85 11.90
CA ALA A 242 22.97 -23.40 11.73
C ALA A 242 22.19 -23.25 13.03
N GLY A 243 20.88 -23.13 12.93
CA GLY A 243 20.03 -23.01 14.11
C GLY A 243 18.56 -23.00 13.75
N THR A 244 17.77 -22.67 14.76
CA THR A 244 16.32 -22.47 14.61
C THR A 244 15.94 -21.19 15.30
N TYR A 245 15.17 -20.34 14.62
CA TYR A 245 14.56 -19.18 15.23
C TYR A 245 13.05 -19.38 15.26
N LEU A 246 12.48 -19.35 16.45
CA LEU A 246 11.11 -19.76 16.71
C LEU A 246 10.88 -21.21 16.18
N SER A 247 10.07 -21.38 15.11
CA SER A 247 9.86 -22.68 14.45
C SER A 247 10.61 -22.85 13.13
N THR A 248 11.40 -21.85 12.71
CA THR A 248 12.03 -21.83 11.39
C THR A 248 13.51 -22.21 11.48
N PRO A 249 13.95 -23.36 10.91
CA PRO A 249 15.36 -23.70 10.81
C PRO A 249 16.05 -22.79 9.78
N PHE A 250 17.33 -22.50 10.01
CA PHE A 250 18.15 -21.70 9.10
C PHE A 250 19.58 -22.20 9.01
N GLN A 251 20.24 -21.90 7.91
CA GLN A 251 21.70 -21.87 7.81
C GLN A 251 22.20 -20.44 7.77
N GLY A 252 23.39 -20.21 8.32
CA GLY A 252 24.04 -18.93 8.43
C GLY A 252 25.43 -18.92 7.80
N TRP A 253 25.81 -17.77 7.22
CA TRP A 253 27.12 -17.45 6.66
C TRP A 253 27.69 -16.26 7.39
N LYS A 254 28.78 -16.48 8.14
CA LYS A 254 29.34 -15.48 9.04
C LYS A 254 30.46 -14.66 8.40
N LEU A 255 30.37 -13.36 8.54
CA LEU A 255 31.49 -12.42 8.42
C LEU A 255 31.89 -11.98 9.82
N LYS A 256 33.19 -11.83 10.06
CA LYS A 256 33.74 -11.38 11.35
C LYS A 256 34.77 -10.29 11.12
N SER A 257 34.86 -9.32 12.04
CA SER A 257 35.90 -8.31 12.01
C SER A 257 37.28 -8.97 11.94
N LYS A 258 38.09 -8.61 10.94
CA LYS A 258 39.48 -9.05 10.81
C LYS A 258 40.32 -8.63 12.02
N THR A 259 40.06 -7.41 12.48
CA THR A 259 40.65 -6.85 13.71
C THR A 259 39.57 -6.14 14.53
N PRO A 260 39.58 -6.24 15.86
CA PRO A 260 38.66 -5.47 16.69
C PRO A 260 38.76 -3.98 16.43
N ALA A 261 37.62 -3.30 16.25
CA ALA A 261 37.57 -1.88 15.87
C ALA A 261 36.58 -1.10 16.77
N THR A 262 36.76 0.23 16.80
CA THR A 262 35.81 1.15 17.42
C THR A 262 34.75 1.64 16.43
N ASN A 263 35.02 1.52 15.15
CA ASN A 263 34.11 1.89 14.07
C ASN A 263 34.07 0.76 13.03
N GLU A 264 32.91 0.28 12.74
CA GLU A 264 32.63 -0.71 11.67
C GLU A 264 31.52 -0.17 10.77
N HIS A 265 31.59 -0.54 9.51
CA HIS A 265 30.55 -0.24 8.53
C HIS A 265 30.24 -1.49 7.71
N LEU A 266 28.97 -1.88 7.71
CA LEU A 266 28.44 -2.94 6.86
C LEU A 266 27.56 -2.33 5.77
N THR A 267 27.68 -2.86 4.57
CA THR A 267 26.87 -2.51 3.41
C THR A 267 26.15 -3.76 2.91
N ILE A 268 24.83 -3.68 2.72
CA ILE A 268 24.06 -4.71 2.05
C ILE A 268 23.49 -4.10 0.78
N ALA A 269 24.03 -4.48 -0.37
CA ALA A 269 23.52 -4.08 -1.69
C ALA A 269 22.56 -5.16 -2.19
N LEU A 270 21.40 -4.74 -2.71
CA LEU A 270 20.36 -5.63 -3.23
C LEU A 270 20.15 -5.38 -4.72
N ASN A 271 19.86 -6.46 -5.47
CA ASN A 271 19.50 -6.37 -6.89
C ASN A 271 18.29 -7.26 -7.20
N THR A 272 17.39 -6.77 -8.04
CA THR A 272 16.26 -7.52 -8.61
C THR A 272 16.26 -7.24 -10.11
N SER A 273 16.48 -8.26 -10.91
CA SER A 273 16.68 -8.12 -12.37
C SER A 273 16.03 -9.28 -13.12
N THR A 274 15.44 -8.97 -14.27
CA THR A 274 14.91 -9.97 -15.21
C THR A 274 16.02 -10.26 -16.23
N THR A 275 16.79 -11.32 -16.01
CA THR A 275 17.91 -11.74 -16.85
C THR A 275 18.04 -13.26 -16.87
N SER A 276 18.40 -13.82 -18.04
CA SER A 276 18.62 -15.26 -18.17
C SER A 276 19.98 -15.73 -17.63
N ALA A 277 20.90 -14.80 -17.37
CA ALA A 277 22.26 -15.11 -16.93
C ALA A 277 22.57 -14.51 -15.55
N VAL A 278 22.94 -15.33 -14.60
CA VAL A 278 23.39 -14.92 -13.26
C VAL A 278 24.56 -13.92 -13.35
N ALA A 279 25.47 -14.12 -14.30
CA ALA A 279 26.60 -13.20 -14.50
C ALA A 279 26.18 -11.75 -14.81
N ASN A 280 25.06 -11.53 -15.51
CA ASN A 280 24.52 -10.18 -15.75
C ASN A 280 23.99 -9.57 -14.44
N TRP A 281 23.22 -10.35 -13.69
CA TRP A 281 22.73 -9.94 -12.37
C TRP A 281 23.87 -9.59 -11.41
N GLU A 282 24.93 -10.40 -11.39
CA GLU A 282 26.14 -10.14 -10.59
C GLU A 282 26.87 -8.84 -11.03
N LYS A 283 26.96 -8.60 -12.32
CA LYS A 283 27.55 -7.35 -12.86
C LYS A 283 26.77 -6.12 -12.40
N GLU A 284 25.43 -6.19 -12.44
CA GLU A 284 24.56 -5.13 -11.94
C GLU A 284 24.72 -4.94 -10.43
N LEU A 285 24.71 -6.02 -9.65
CA LEU A 285 24.92 -5.99 -8.20
C LEU A 285 26.28 -5.35 -7.84
N LYS A 286 27.33 -5.73 -8.56
CA LYS A 286 28.68 -5.16 -8.38
C LYS A 286 28.70 -3.66 -8.68
N SER A 287 28.00 -3.23 -9.71
CA SER A 287 27.82 -1.80 -10.02
C SER A 287 27.10 -1.06 -8.88
N ILE A 288 26.01 -1.62 -8.35
CA ILE A 288 25.30 -1.05 -7.20
C ILE A 288 26.25 -0.88 -6.02
N LEU A 289 27.00 -1.93 -5.67
CA LEU A 289 27.96 -1.92 -4.55
C LEU A 289 29.07 -0.89 -4.73
N GLN A 290 29.63 -0.75 -5.95
CA GLN A 290 30.68 0.25 -6.24
C GLN A 290 30.19 1.68 -6.07
N HIS A 291 28.88 1.93 -6.28
CA HIS A 291 28.27 3.25 -6.11
C HIS A 291 27.59 3.43 -4.74
N ALA A 292 27.67 2.43 -3.86
CA ALA A 292 27.16 2.49 -2.49
C ALA A 292 28.11 3.35 -1.63
N LYS A 293 27.85 4.64 -1.58
CA LYS A 293 28.60 5.56 -0.69
C LYS A 293 27.89 5.64 0.65
N ASN A 294 28.64 5.62 1.74
CA ASN A 294 28.09 5.90 3.08
C ASN A 294 27.86 7.42 3.24
N ASP A 295 26.93 7.95 2.45
CA ASP A 295 26.51 9.36 2.50
C ASP A 295 24.98 9.44 2.57
N GLN A 296 24.48 9.62 3.78
CA GLN A 296 23.04 9.67 4.06
C GLN A 296 22.39 10.99 3.66
N GLN A 297 23.15 12.03 3.30
CA GLN A 297 22.60 13.40 3.15
C GLN A 297 21.46 13.51 2.12
N ALA A 298 21.55 12.75 1.02
CA ALA A 298 20.50 12.74 0.00
C ALA A 298 19.20 12.12 0.57
N SER A 299 19.31 11.01 1.30
CA SER A 299 18.17 10.33 1.95
C SER A 299 17.55 11.21 3.04
N ILE A 300 18.37 11.86 3.88
CA ILE A 300 17.89 12.81 4.89
C ILE A 300 17.10 13.96 4.23
N ARG A 301 17.65 14.55 3.16
CA ARG A 301 16.92 15.62 2.42
C ARG A 301 15.60 15.13 1.85
N TRP A 302 15.56 13.91 1.32
CA TRP A 302 14.33 13.33 0.81
C TRP A 302 13.28 13.17 1.92
N TRP A 303 13.67 12.59 3.07
CA TRP A 303 12.77 12.42 4.23
C TRP A 303 12.27 13.75 4.78
N ASN A 304 13.16 14.73 4.91
CA ASN A 304 12.76 16.08 5.34
C ASN A 304 11.77 16.71 4.36
N ASN A 305 11.98 16.58 3.05
CA ASN A 305 11.05 17.06 2.03
C ASN A 305 9.71 16.30 2.09
N TYR A 306 9.76 14.99 2.30
CA TYR A 306 8.58 14.16 2.47
C TYR A 306 7.69 14.63 3.61
N TRP A 307 8.26 14.86 4.78
CA TRP A 307 7.55 15.38 5.94
C TRP A 307 7.02 16.80 5.75
N ASN A 308 7.78 17.67 5.09
CA ASN A 308 7.38 19.05 4.82
C ASN A 308 6.25 19.18 3.78
N LYS A 309 5.97 18.14 2.99
CA LYS A 309 4.86 18.16 2.04
C LYS A 309 3.51 18.17 2.75
N SER A 310 3.32 17.32 3.74
CA SER A 310 2.03 17.11 4.41
C SER A 310 2.22 16.61 5.82
N PHE A 311 1.28 16.97 6.71
CA PHE A 311 1.22 16.48 8.09
C PHE A 311 -0.16 16.76 8.70
N ILE A 312 -0.51 16.00 9.76
CA ILE A 312 -1.69 16.23 10.62
C ILE A 312 -1.27 15.99 12.07
N TYR A 313 -0.97 17.06 12.80
CA TYR A 313 -0.61 17.01 14.21
C TYR A 313 -1.80 17.37 15.07
N ILE A 314 -2.32 16.41 15.82
CA ILE A 314 -3.47 16.58 16.71
C ILE A 314 -2.98 16.82 18.13
N GLN A 315 -3.61 17.78 18.80
CA GLN A 315 -3.46 18.00 20.24
C GLN A 315 -4.86 18.13 20.85
N ALA A 316 -5.28 17.11 21.58
CA ALA A 316 -6.59 17.05 22.20
C ALA A 316 -6.49 16.56 23.63
N LYS A 317 -7.57 16.78 24.42
CA LYS A 317 -7.71 16.17 25.75
C LYS A 317 -7.99 14.67 25.63
N ASP A 318 -8.59 14.25 24.52
CA ASP A 318 -8.84 12.85 24.18
C ASP A 318 -7.56 12.19 23.67
N GLU A 319 -7.02 11.26 24.43
CA GLU A 319 -5.80 10.52 24.08
C GLU A 319 -5.97 9.69 22.80
N ALA A 320 -7.18 9.18 22.50
CA ALA A 320 -7.44 8.44 21.27
C ALA A 320 -7.30 9.33 20.02
N ALA A 321 -7.61 10.62 20.13
CA ALA A 321 -7.37 11.60 19.09
C ALA A 321 -5.87 11.85 18.88
N ASN A 322 -5.08 11.99 19.96
CA ASN A 322 -3.63 12.15 19.89
C ASN A 322 -2.97 10.91 19.26
N GLN A 323 -3.39 9.70 19.66
CA GLN A 323 -2.95 8.45 19.04
C GLN A 323 -3.26 8.42 17.54
N SER A 324 -4.44 8.90 17.14
CA SER A 324 -4.83 8.92 15.73
C SER A 324 -3.91 9.82 14.89
N GLY A 325 -3.53 10.98 15.39
CA GLY A 325 -2.57 11.89 14.74
C GLY A 325 -1.18 11.26 14.63
N ARG A 326 -0.65 10.72 15.75
CA ARG A 326 0.66 10.04 15.77
C ARG A 326 0.66 8.84 14.83
N ASN A 327 -0.34 7.98 14.88
CA ASN A 327 -0.38 6.75 14.08
C ASN A 327 -0.64 7.01 12.58
N TYR A 328 -1.27 8.14 12.24
CA TYR A 328 -1.33 8.66 10.88
C TYR A 328 0.09 8.90 10.34
N GLU A 329 0.96 9.58 11.10
CA GLU A 329 2.33 9.85 10.69
C GLU A 329 3.19 8.57 10.66
N LEU A 330 3.04 7.66 11.63
CA LEU A 330 3.75 6.38 11.64
C LEU A 330 3.37 5.50 10.43
N PHE A 331 2.11 5.49 10.05
CA PHE A 331 1.70 4.74 8.86
C PHE A 331 2.19 5.43 7.57
N ARG A 332 2.14 6.75 7.51
CA ARG A 332 2.71 7.52 6.41
C ARG A 332 4.22 7.25 6.23
N TYR A 333 4.96 7.10 7.34
CA TYR A 333 6.36 6.64 7.31
C TYR A 333 6.49 5.29 6.61
N MET A 334 5.65 4.30 6.97
CA MET A 334 5.69 2.97 6.36
C MET A 334 5.42 3.02 4.84
N LEU A 335 4.52 3.91 4.40
CA LEU A 335 4.29 4.15 2.96
C LEU A 335 5.54 4.73 2.29
N GLY A 336 6.20 5.70 2.92
CA GLY A 336 7.45 6.31 2.45
C GLY A 336 8.60 5.32 2.28
N CYS A 337 8.60 4.22 3.04
CA CYS A 337 9.61 3.16 2.91
C CYS A 337 9.55 2.41 1.56
N ASN A 338 8.41 2.44 0.85
CA ASN A 338 8.25 1.85 -0.49
C ASN A 338 7.88 2.91 -1.54
N ALA A 339 8.49 4.09 -1.47
CA ALA A 339 8.16 5.24 -2.31
C ALA A 339 8.44 5.01 -3.80
N PHE A 340 9.45 4.20 -4.14
CA PHE A 340 9.96 4.01 -5.50
C PHE A 340 9.99 2.55 -5.94
N GLY A 341 9.21 1.68 -5.29
CA GLY A 341 9.10 0.28 -5.69
C GLY A 341 8.55 0.11 -7.10
N ARG A 342 9.01 -0.94 -7.81
CA ARG A 342 8.44 -1.29 -9.12
C ARG A 342 7.00 -1.79 -8.98
N TYR A 343 6.69 -2.49 -7.89
CA TYR A 343 5.36 -3.02 -7.61
C TYR A 343 4.67 -2.20 -6.53
N PRO A 344 3.35 -2.20 -6.52
CA PRO A 344 2.58 -1.53 -5.50
C PRO A 344 2.94 -2.01 -4.09
N THR A 345 2.84 -1.10 -3.12
CA THR A 345 2.89 -1.47 -1.70
C THR A 345 1.76 -2.45 -1.40
N LYS A 346 2.10 -3.63 -0.91
CA LYS A 346 1.11 -4.68 -0.62
C LYS A 346 0.19 -4.25 0.53
N PHE A 347 -1.12 -4.42 0.32
CA PHE A 347 -2.13 -4.16 1.35
C PHE A 347 -1.96 -5.09 2.57
N ASN A 348 -1.50 -6.33 2.36
CA ASN A 348 -1.36 -7.40 3.33
C ASN A 348 0.09 -7.54 3.83
N GLY A 349 0.56 -6.61 4.64
CA GLY A 349 1.86 -6.68 5.31
C GLY A 349 2.94 -5.75 4.75
N GLY A 350 2.72 -5.13 3.60
CA GLY A 350 3.72 -4.26 2.97
C GLY A 350 5.08 -4.96 2.84
N LEU A 351 6.15 -4.30 3.31
CA LEU A 351 7.51 -4.86 3.42
C LEU A 351 7.87 -5.32 4.85
N PHE A 352 6.89 -5.31 5.80
CA PHE A 352 7.17 -5.44 7.22
C PHE A 352 6.54 -6.67 7.89
N THR A 353 6.23 -7.72 7.13
CA THR A 353 5.79 -8.99 7.71
C THR A 353 6.86 -9.57 8.62
N PHE A 354 6.47 -10.34 9.62
CA PHE A 354 7.33 -11.05 10.55
C PHE A 354 6.80 -12.48 10.73
N ASP A 355 7.40 -13.27 11.63
CA ASP A 355 7.07 -14.69 11.82
C ASP A 355 5.57 -14.90 12.06
N PRO A 356 4.88 -15.69 11.22
CA PRO A 356 3.43 -15.83 11.25
C PRO A 356 2.91 -16.48 12.53
N GLN A 357 3.69 -17.33 13.20
CA GLN A 357 3.30 -17.94 14.48
C GLN A 357 3.12 -16.91 15.62
N LEU A 358 3.63 -15.68 15.47
CA LEU A 358 3.43 -14.58 16.42
C LEU A 358 2.12 -13.80 16.14
N ILE A 359 1.42 -14.15 15.07
CA ILE A 359 0.08 -13.68 14.72
C ILE A 359 -0.95 -14.74 15.07
N ASP A 360 -0.69 -15.98 14.64
CA ASP A 360 -1.47 -17.19 14.93
C ASP A 360 -0.50 -18.33 15.23
N SER A 361 -0.51 -18.85 16.46
CA SER A 361 0.40 -19.89 16.94
C SER A 361 0.32 -21.21 16.16
N ALA A 362 -0.75 -21.43 15.41
CA ALA A 362 -0.90 -22.59 14.53
C ALA A 362 -0.10 -22.46 13.22
N LEU A 363 0.27 -21.23 12.83
CA LEU A 363 0.99 -20.96 11.57
C LEU A 363 2.51 -21.03 11.78
N LYS A 364 3.04 -22.23 11.92
CA LYS A 364 4.48 -22.49 12.08
C LYS A 364 5.21 -22.48 10.73
N TYR A 365 4.99 -21.42 9.94
CA TYR A 365 5.58 -21.23 8.62
C TYR A 365 6.78 -20.28 8.70
N THR A 366 7.48 -20.14 7.58
CA THR A 366 8.62 -19.22 7.47
C THR A 366 8.17 -17.74 7.47
N PRO A 367 9.08 -16.80 7.75
CA PRO A 367 8.76 -15.35 7.69
C PRO A 367 8.34 -14.82 6.31
N ASP A 368 8.43 -15.64 5.25
CA ASP A 368 7.90 -15.32 3.92
C ASP A 368 6.37 -15.29 3.89
N PHE A 369 5.73 -15.99 4.84
CA PHE A 369 4.27 -16.16 4.84
C PHE A 369 3.52 -14.84 4.99
N ARG A 370 2.52 -14.67 4.14
CA ARG A 370 1.44 -13.69 4.27
C ARG A 370 0.15 -14.31 3.75
N ASN A 371 -0.96 -14.03 4.39
CA ASN A 371 -2.27 -14.46 3.89
C ASN A 371 -2.62 -13.68 2.60
N TRP A 372 -3.43 -14.24 1.71
CA TRP A 372 -3.84 -13.67 0.41
C TRP A 372 -2.73 -13.51 -0.63
N GLY A 373 -1.63 -14.23 -0.49
CA GLY A 373 -0.58 -14.31 -1.49
C GLY A 373 0.40 -13.13 -1.55
N GLY A 374 1.58 -13.41 -2.03
CA GLY A 374 2.64 -12.43 -2.28
C GLY A 374 2.40 -11.62 -3.54
N GLY A 375 2.19 -12.31 -4.66
CA GLY A 375 1.98 -11.71 -5.98
C GLY A 375 0.52 -11.42 -6.33
N THR A 376 -0.45 -11.78 -5.48
CA THR A 376 -1.86 -11.41 -5.66
C THR A 376 -2.09 -9.96 -5.23
N HIS A 377 -2.75 -9.18 -6.07
CA HIS A 377 -3.15 -7.81 -5.80
C HIS A 377 -4.68 -7.73 -5.85
N THR A 378 -5.28 -7.45 -4.70
CA THR A 378 -6.72 -7.29 -4.50
C THR A 378 -7.07 -5.82 -4.64
N ALA A 379 -7.75 -5.44 -5.70
CA ALA A 379 -8.01 -4.03 -6.01
C ALA A 379 -8.81 -3.33 -4.92
N GLN A 380 -9.80 -4.02 -4.35
CA GLN A 380 -10.65 -3.56 -3.26
C GLN A 380 -9.86 -3.14 -2.01
N ASN A 381 -8.76 -3.82 -1.70
CA ASN A 381 -7.89 -3.53 -0.57
C ASN A 381 -6.80 -2.53 -0.98
N GLN A 382 -6.17 -2.77 -2.13
CA GLN A 382 -5.03 -2.02 -2.64
C GLN A 382 -5.33 -0.53 -2.83
N ARG A 383 -6.55 -0.18 -3.26
CA ARG A 383 -7.01 1.20 -3.45
C ARG A 383 -6.87 2.05 -2.19
N LEU A 384 -7.12 1.48 -1.01
CA LEU A 384 -7.07 2.19 0.27
C LEU A 384 -5.65 2.60 0.68
N VAL A 385 -4.64 1.93 0.16
CA VAL A 385 -3.22 2.28 0.35
C VAL A 385 -2.86 3.55 -0.44
N TYR A 386 -3.50 3.79 -1.60
CA TYR A 386 -3.12 4.83 -2.55
C TYR A 386 -3.96 6.11 -2.49
N TRP A 387 -5.27 6.02 -2.23
CA TRP A 387 -6.13 7.20 -2.12
C TRP A 387 -5.60 8.30 -1.19
N PRO A 388 -5.02 8.02 0.00
CA PRO A 388 -4.56 9.08 0.89
C PRO A 388 -3.39 9.89 0.32
N MET A 389 -2.65 9.34 -0.65
CA MET A 389 -1.47 9.99 -1.25
C MET A 389 -1.82 11.23 -2.07
N LEU A 390 -3.06 11.38 -2.55
CA LEU A 390 -3.51 12.61 -3.20
C LEU A 390 -3.46 13.81 -2.24
N LYS A 391 -4.03 13.66 -1.04
CA LYS A 391 -4.05 14.75 -0.04
C LYS A 391 -2.71 14.95 0.66
N THR A 392 -1.82 13.98 0.64
CA THR A 392 -0.45 14.18 1.13
C THR A 392 0.49 14.76 0.08
N GLY A 393 0.07 14.86 -1.20
CA GLY A 393 0.91 15.33 -2.30
C GLY A 393 2.03 14.35 -2.68
N ASP A 394 1.88 13.07 -2.32
CA ASP A 394 2.87 12.02 -2.58
C ASP A 394 2.64 11.36 -3.96
N PHE A 395 2.35 12.17 -4.99
CA PHE A 395 1.95 11.73 -6.33
C PHE A 395 2.96 10.79 -7.00
N ASP A 396 4.28 11.00 -6.78
CA ASP A 396 5.31 10.12 -7.35
C ASP A 396 5.25 8.71 -6.77
N MET A 397 4.76 8.55 -5.53
CA MET A 397 4.58 7.26 -4.87
C MET A 397 3.36 6.50 -5.38
N MET A 398 2.46 7.14 -6.12
CA MET A 398 1.31 6.50 -6.77
C MET A 398 1.70 5.82 -8.10
N LYS A 399 2.81 6.23 -8.69
CA LYS A 399 3.28 5.72 -9.99
C LYS A 399 3.43 4.20 -10.04
N PRO A 400 3.98 3.50 -9.04
CA PRO A 400 4.07 2.03 -9.06
C PRO A 400 2.70 1.34 -9.25
N GLN A 401 1.64 1.89 -8.66
CA GLN A 401 0.27 1.36 -8.82
C GLN A 401 -0.26 1.58 -10.23
N PHE A 402 -0.01 2.74 -10.83
CA PHE A 402 -0.47 3.06 -12.17
C PHE A 402 0.30 2.28 -13.24
N ASP A 403 1.63 2.22 -13.11
CA ASP A 403 2.49 1.46 -14.01
C ASP A 403 2.17 -0.05 -13.92
N PHE A 404 1.83 -0.56 -12.75
CA PHE A 404 1.40 -1.94 -12.58
C PHE A 404 0.22 -2.29 -13.48
N TYR A 405 -0.87 -1.53 -13.46
CA TYR A 405 -2.02 -1.78 -14.33
C TYR A 405 -1.71 -1.52 -15.81
N LEU A 406 -0.86 -0.55 -16.11
CA LEU A 406 -0.42 -0.27 -17.47
C LEU A 406 0.40 -1.43 -18.06
N ASP A 407 1.32 -2.01 -17.29
CA ASP A 407 2.10 -3.19 -17.70
C ASP A 407 1.20 -4.40 -17.96
N LEU A 408 0.07 -4.52 -17.23
CA LEU A 408 -0.90 -5.60 -17.36
C LEU A 408 -1.97 -5.39 -18.45
N LEU A 409 -2.04 -4.19 -19.03
CA LEU A 409 -3.09 -3.80 -19.98
C LEU A 409 -3.21 -4.80 -21.14
N LYS A 410 -2.08 -5.16 -21.75
CA LYS A 410 -2.07 -6.09 -22.89
C LYS A 410 -2.60 -7.48 -22.52
N ASN A 411 -2.27 -7.98 -21.32
CA ASN A 411 -2.78 -9.27 -20.85
C ASN A 411 -4.28 -9.24 -20.62
N ALA A 412 -4.81 -8.15 -20.06
CA ALA A 412 -6.24 -7.95 -19.85
C ALA A 412 -7.03 -7.86 -21.18
N GLU A 413 -6.47 -7.19 -22.20
CA GLU A 413 -7.07 -7.13 -23.55
C GLU A 413 -7.07 -8.49 -24.25
N ILE A 414 -5.96 -9.24 -24.18
CA ILE A 414 -5.86 -10.59 -24.73
C ILE A 414 -6.87 -11.51 -24.04
N ARG A 415 -6.96 -11.46 -22.71
CA ARG A 415 -7.93 -12.23 -21.94
C ARG A 415 -9.37 -11.93 -22.40
N THR A 416 -9.71 -10.67 -22.56
CA THR A 416 -11.03 -10.22 -23.02
C THR A 416 -11.34 -10.77 -24.42
N ALA A 417 -10.43 -10.61 -25.36
CA ALA A 417 -10.60 -11.07 -26.72
C ALA A 417 -10.72 -12.60 -26.82
N ALA A 418 -9.87 -13.33 -26.09
CA ALA A 418 -9.87 -14.80 -26.06
C ALA A 418 -11.13 -15.38 -25.39
N ALA A 419 -11.63 -14.74 -24.33
CA ALA A 419 -12.78 -15.25 -23.58
C ALA A 419 -14.12 -14.89 -24.23
N TRP A 420 -14.26 -13.69 -24.79
CA TRP A 420 -15.55 -13.12 -25.21
C TRP A 420 -15.59 -12.55 -26.62
N GLY A 421 -14.43 -12.42 -27.31
CA GLY A 421 -14.35 -11.97 -28.70
C GLY A 421 -14.62 -10.49 -28.92
N HIS A 422 -14.53 -9.64 -27.86
CA HIS A 422 -14.72 -8.19 -27.98
C HIS A 422 -13.51 -7.40 -27.46
N LYS A 423 -13.54 -6.08 -27.63
CA LYS A 423 -12.46 -5.16 -27.23
C LYS A 423 -12.57 -4.76 -25.74
N GLY A 424 -11.52 -4.14 -25.25
CA GLY A 424 -11.40 -3.59 -23.91
C GLY A 424 -10.60 -4.49 -22.97
N ALA A 425 -10.19 -3.93 -21.85
CA ALA A 425 -9.37 -4.60 -20.85
C ALA A 425 -10.22 -5.04 -19.64
N SER A 426 -10.35 -6.34 -19.43
CA SER A 426 -11.01 -6.89 -18.23
C SER A 426 -10.00 -7.16 -17.13
N PHE A 427 -10.09 -6.39 -16.06
CA PHE A 427 -9.34 -6.63 -14.83
C PHE A 427 -10.27 -7.25 -13.81
N THR A 428 -9.85 -8.36 -13.20
CA THR A 428 -10.56 -9.00 -12.10
C THR A 428 -10.26 -8.24 -10.80
N GLU A 429 -11.10 -8.39 -9.80
CA GLU A 429 -10.86 -7.78 -8.48
C GLU A 429 -9.54 -8.27 -7.89
N GLN A 430 -9.33 -9.60 -7.89
CA GLN A 430 -8.05 -10.23 -7.55
C GLN A 430 -7.31 -10.62 -8.80
N LEU A 431 -6.11 -10.09 -8.96
CA LEU A 431 -5.24 -10.46 -10.07
C LEU A 431 -3.79 -10.66 -9.59
N GLU A 432 -3.09 -11.54 -10.29
CA GLU A 432 -1.69 -11.78 -10.03
C GLU A 432 -0.82 -10.68 -10.67
N ASN A 433 0.45 -10.59 -10.30
CA ASN A 433 1.38 -9.61 -10.86
C ASN A 433 1.63 -9.75 -12.38
N PHE A 434 1.03 -10.72 -13.01
CA PHE A 434 0.94 -10.90 -14.48
C PHE A 434 -0.47 -10.65 -15.04
N GLY A 435 -1.40 -10.09 -14.26
CA GLY A 435 -2.70 -9.58 -14.73
C GLY A 435 -3.76 -10.63 -15.05
N LEU A 436 -3.57 -11.87 -14.63
CA LEU A 436 -4.57 -12.93 -14.73
C LEU A 436 -5.06 -13.32 -13.34
N PRO A 437 -6.30 -13.82 -13.17
CA PRO A 437 -6.72 -14.44 -11.93
C PRO A 437 -5.82 -15.64 -11.60
N ASN A 438 -5.58 -15.88 -10.30
CA ASN A 438 -4.78 -17.03 -9.89
C ASN A 438 -5.52 -18.34 -10.12
N PRO A 439 -4.78 -19.49 -10.15
CA PRO A 439 -5.38 -20.79 -10.42
C PRO A 439 -6.49 -21.22 -9.45
N ALA A 440 -6.38 -20.81 -8.18
CA ALA A 440 -7.37 -21.18 -7.15
C ALA A 440 -8.70 -20.45 -7.39
N GLU A 441 -8.66 -19.14 -7.67
CA GLU A 441 -9.83 -18.30 -7.91
C GLU A 441 -10.49 -18.61 -9.27
N TYR A 442 -9.66 -18.83 -10.31
CA TYR A 442 -10.18 -19.26 -11.61
C TYR A 442 -10.90 -20.61 -11.50
N GLY A 443 -10.41 -21.51 -10.62
CA GLY A 443 -11.08 -22.74 -10.22
C GLY A 443 -10.73 -23.95 -11.08
N TRP A 444 -10.22 -25.01 -10.44
CA TRP A 444 -9.86 -26.27 -11.07
C TRP A 444 -11.08 -27.18 -11.35
N LYS A 445 -12.14 -27.04 -10.55
CA LYS A 445 -13.36 -27.85 -10.65
C LYS A 445 -14.52 -27.09 -11.31
N ARG A 446 -14.18 -26.06 -12.10
CA ARG A 446 -15.19 -25.30 -12.85
C ARG A 446 -15.88 -26.17 -13.90
N PRO A 447 -17.21 -26.04 -14.10
CA PRO A 447 -17.90 -26.71 -15.18
C PRO A 447 -17.28 -26.37 -16.56
N ALA A 448 -17.30 -27.32 -17.49
CA ALA A 448 -16.70 -27.14 -18.81
C ALA A 448 -17.39 -26.05 -19.65
N ASP A 449 -18.67 -25.83 -19.42
CA ASP A 449 -19.52 -24.81 -20.03
C ASP A 449 -19.53 -23.48 -19.26
N PHE A 450 -18.83 -23.38 -18.13
CA PHE A 450 -18.72 -22.14 -17.36
C PHE A 450 -17.97 -21.07 -18.16
N ASN A 451 -18.40 -19.81 -18.02
CA ASN A 451 -17.84 -18.66 -18.74
C ASN A 451 -16.31 -18.57 -18.60
N LYS A 452 -15.59 -18.72 -19.71
CA LYS A 452 -14.11 -18.79 -19.74
C LYS A 452 -13.41 -17.55 -19.19
N GLY A 453 -14.05 -16.40 -19.27
CA GLY A 453 -13.47 -15.15 -18.79
C GLY A 453 -13.76 -14.81 -17.34
N MET A 454 -14.42 -15.71 -16.58
CA MET A 454 -14.79 -15.47 -15.18
C MET A 454 -14.09 -16.42 -14.23
N GLU A 455 -13.87 -15.97 -13.02
CA GLU A 455 -13.46 -16.80 -11.89
C GLU A 455 -14.64 -17.70 -11.47
N TYR A 456 -14.37 -18.95 -11.15
CA TYR A 456 -15.33 -19.85 -10.55
C TYR A 456 -15.32 -19.65 -9.03
N ASN A 457 -15.60 -18.43 -8.63
CA ASN A 457 -15.64 -17.98 -7.25
C ASN A 457 -16.82 -17.01 -7.06
N ALA A 458 -17.77 -17.42 -6.23
CA ALA A 458 -19.00 -16.66 -5.99
C ALA A 458 -18.78 -15.26 -5.37
N TRP A 459 -17.61 -14.99 -4.80
CA TRP A 459 -17.24 -13.68 -4.25
C TRP A 459 -16.73 -12.73 -5.33
N LEU A 460 -16.04 -13.24 -6.36
CA LEU A 460 -15.32 -12.44 -7.35
C LEU A 460 -16.08 -12.27 -8.69
N GLU A 461 -17.01 -13.18 -9.00
CA GLU A 461 -17.71 -13.14 -10.28
C GLU A 461 -18.39 -11.79 -10.55
N TYR A 462 -18.29 -11.34 -11.81
CA TYR A 462 -18.86 -10.07 -12.30
C TYR A 462 -18.34 -8.81 -11.65
N GLU A 463 -17.25 -8.86 -10.91
CA GLU A 463 -16.63 -7.69 -10.27
C GLU A 463 -15.44 -7.20 -11.07
N TRP A 464 -15.66 -6.20 -11.92
CA TRP A 464 -14.65 -5.61 -12.79
C TRP A 464 -14.48 -4.10 -12.60
N ASP A 465 -15.30 -3.46 -11.77
CA ASP A 465 -15.33 -2.00 -11.64
C ASP A 465 -14.23 -1.43 -10.73
N THR A 466 -13.53 -2.26 -9.98
CA THR A 466 -12.47 -1.83 -9.05
C THR A 466 -11.28 -1.17 -9.76
N VAL A 467 -10.92 -1.55 -11.00
CA VAL A 467 -9.89 -0.88 -11.80
C VAL A 467 -10.21 0.59 -12.07
N LEU A 468 -11.50 0.94 -12.11
CA LEU A 468 -11.95 2.31 -12.36
C LEU A 468 -11.52 3.27 -11.23
N GLU A 469 -11.27 2.78 -10.02
CA GLU A 469 -10.70 3.61 -8.95
C GLU A 469 -9.25 4.01 -9.25
N PHE A 470 -8.44 3.12 -9.82
CA PHE A 470 -7.09 3.47 -10.27
C PHE A 470 -7.10 4.39 -11.48
N CYS A 471 -8.05 4.19 -12.42
CA CYS A 471 -8.29 5.15 -13.50
C CYS A 471 -8.65 6.53 -12.95
N MET A 472 -9.51 6.59 -11.92
CA MET A 472 -9.86 7.84 -11.27
C MET A 472 -8.66 8.48 -10.54
N MET A 473 -7.85 7.69 -9.83
CA MET A 473 -6.62 8.21 -9.20
C MET A 473 -5.66 8.84 -10.21
N ILE A 474 -5.51 8.25 -11.40
CA ILE A 474 -4.70 8.81 -12.48
C ILE A 474 -5.26 10.18 -12.89
N LEU A 475 -6.57 10.28 -13.17
CA LEU A 475 -7.24 11.54 -13.51
C LEU A 475 -7.15 12.57 -12.38
N GLU A 476 -7.23 12.12 -11.12
CA GLU A 476 -7.08 13.00 -9.96
C GLU A 476 -5.64 13.55 -9.84
N THR A 477 -4.59 12.79 -10.19
CA THR A 477 -3.22 13.34 -10.17
C THR A 477 -3.05 14.48 -11.18
N GLU A 478 -3.69 14.39 -12.33
CA GLU A 478 -3.75 15.53 -13.28
C GLU A 478 -4.52 16.71 -12.68
N ARG A 479 -5.66 16.47 -12.08
CA ARG A 479 -6.49 17.51 -11.46
C ARG A 479 -5.81 18.18 -10.25
N TYR A 480 -5.08 17.40 -9.43
CA TYR A 480 -4.37 17.90 -8.25
C TYR A 480 -3.09 18.66 -8.63
N ASP A 481 -2.25 18.11 -9.50
CA ASP A 481 -0.86 18.58 -9.73
C ASP A 481 -0.50 18.79 -11.21
N LYS A 482 -1.49 18.80 -12.11
CA LYS A 482 -1.25 18.92 -13.57
C LYS A 482 -0.25 17.90 -14.11
N ARG A 483 -0.23 16.70 -13.54
CA ARG A 483 0.62 15.62 -14.02
C ARG A 483 0.22 15.23 -15.45
N ASN A 484 1.22 15.02 -16.30
CA ASN A 484 0.96 14.42 -17.62
C ASN A 484 0.55 12.96 -17.45
N ILE A 485 -0.67 12.65 -17.87
CA ILE A 485 -1.28 11.31 -17.79
C ILE A 485 -1.45 10.65 -19.15
N GLU A 486 -0.96 11.24 -20.24
CA GLU A 486 -1.17 10.74 -21.61
C GLU A 486 -0.82 9.27 -21.77
N LYS A 487 0.29 8.81 -21.14
CA LYS A 487 0.71 7.40 -21.20
C LYS A 487 -0.30 6.44 -20.58
N TYR A 488 -1.17 6.92 -19.69
CA TYR A 488 -2.20 6.10 -19.02
C TYR A 488 -3.57 6.17 -19.68
N LEU A 489 -3.78 7.06 -20.66
CA LEU A 489 -5.06 7.14 -21.39
C LEU A 489 -5.46 5.78 -22.01
N PRO A 490 -4.54 4.98 -22.61
CA PRO A 490 -4.91 3.66 -23.14
C PRO A 490 -5.49 2.73 -22.07
N LEU A 491 -4.99 2.77 -20.84
CA LEU A 491 -5.53 1.99 -19.72
C LEU A 491 -6.96 2.42 -19.39
N ILE A 492 -7.19 3.74 -19.25
CA ILE A 492 -8.51 4.30 -18.93
C ILE A 492 -9.51 3.99 -20.03
N GLU A 493 -9.15 4.29 -21.27
CA GLU A 493 -10.01 4.08 -22.45
C GLU A 493 -10.34 2.60 -22.66
N SER A 494 -9.35 1.70 -22.53
CA SER A 494 -9.56 0.26 -22.70
C SER A 494 -10.43 -0.33 -21.59
N SER A 495 -10.26 0.14 -20.34
CA SER A 495 -11.14 -0.24 -19.24
C SER A 495 -12.59 0.20 -19.46
N LEU A 496 -12.82 1.43 -19.90
CA LEU A 496 -14.17 1.93 -20.23
C LEU A 496 -14.77 1.18 -21.43
N THR A 497 -13.98 0.91 -22.47
CA THR A 497 -14.39 0.13 -23.64
C THR A 497 -14.86 -1.26 -23.23
N PHE A 498 -14.18 -1.92 -22.28
CA PHE A 498 -14.62 -3.20 -21.76
C PHE A 498 -16.05 -3.15 -21.24
N PHE A 499 -16.42 -2.19 -20.39
CA PHE A 499 -17.78 -2.11 -19.85
C PHE A 499 -18.84 -1.95 -20.93
N LYS A 500 -18.59 -1.08 -21.91
CA LYS A 500 -19.51 -0.88 -23.05
C LYS A 500 -19.69 -2.17 -23.85
N GLU A 501 -18.60 -2.75 -24.34
CA GLU A 501 -18.61 -3.92 -25.21
C GLU A 501 -19.13 -5.16 -24.47
N HIS A 502 -18.72 -5.35 -23.20
CA HIS A 502 -19.08 -6.52 -22.44
C HIS A 502 -20.57 -6.58 -22.08
N TYR A 503 -21.18 -5.46 -21.67
CA TYR A 503 -22.62 -5.46 -21.40
C TYR A 503 -23.47 -5.57 -22.67
N ILE A 504 -22.99 -5.09 -23.82
CA ILE A 504 -23.60 -5.39 -25.13
C ILE A 504 -23.50 -6.90 -25.43
N TYR A 505 -22.33 -7.50 -25.23
CA TYR A 505 -22.11 -8.93 -25.37
C TYR A 505 -23.03 -9.75 -24.47
N LEU A 506 -23.10 -9.44 -23.18
CA LEU A 506 -23.95 -10.14 -22.23
C LEU A 506 -25.45 -10.01 -22.55
N ALA A 507 -25.90 -8.87 -23.04
CA ALA A 507 -27.28 -8.70 -23.52
C ALA A 507 -27.57 -9.60 -24.71
N LYS A 508 -26.67 -9.65 -25.70
CA LYS A 508 -26.79 -10.52 -26.86
C LYS A 508 -26.85 -12.01 -26.45
N GLN A 509 -26.02 -12.44 -25.50
CA GLN A 509 -26.05 -13.83 -24.98
C GLN A 509 -27.40 -14.21 -24.36
N ARG A 510 -28.10 -13.24 -23.78
CA ARG A 510 -29.43 -13.43 -23.21
C ARG A 510 -30.59 -13.27 -24.22
N GLY A 511 -30.30 -12.98 -25.49
CA GLY A 511 -31.31 -12.65 -26.49
C GLY A 511 -32.06 -11.33 -26.18
N ALA A 512 -31.43 -10.42 -25.43
CA ALA A 512 -32.01 -9.16 -24.99
C ALA A 512 -31.39 -7.96 -25.70
N LYS A 513 -32.12 -6.81 -25.67
CA LYS A 513 -31.54 -5.53 -26.12
C LYS A 513 -30.49 -5.07 -25.12
N ALA A 514 -29.40 -4.49 -25.61
CA ALA A 514 -28.33 -3.92 -24.78
C ALA A 514 -28.76 -2.63 -24.07
N LEU A 515 -29.66 -1.87 -24.69
CA LEU A 515 -30.21 -0.64 -24.13
C LEU A 515 -31.66 -0.90 -23.68
N ASP A 516 -32.04 -0.32 -22.58
CA ASP A 516 -33.42 -0.29 -22.08
C ASP A 516 -34.30 0.70 -22.89
N GLY A 517 -35.55 0.87 -22.47
CA GLY A 517 -36.51 1.75 -23.12
C GLY A 517 -36.16 3.23 -23.08
N GLU A 518 -35.24 3.62 -22.19
CA GLU A 518 -34.74 4.98 -22.03
C GLU A 518 -33.38 5.21 -22.72
N GLY A 519 -32.83 4.17 -23.35
CA GLY A 519 -31.55 4.24 -24.06
C GLY A 519 -30.34 4.03 -23.15
N HIS A 520 -30.51 3.47 -21.94
CA HIS A 520 -29.43 3.18 -21.02
C HIS A 520 -28.93 1.72 -21.17
N LEU A 521 -27.64 1.49 -20.96
CA LEU A 521 -27.06 0.16 -20.88
C LEU A 521 -27.65 -0.63 -19.70
N VAL A 522 -27.98 -1.88 -19.95
CA VAL A 522 -28.40 -2.83 -18.93
C VAL A 522 -27.16 -3.49 -18.36
N LEU A 523 -26.72 -3.05 -17.17
CA LEU A 523 -25.57 -3.62 -16.48
C LEU A 523 -25.97 -4.88 -15.71
N TYR A 524 -26.13 -6.01 -16.43
CA TYR A 524 -26.54 -7.30 -15.86
C TYR A 524 -25.94 -8.50 -16.65
N PRO A 525 -25.51 -9.59 -15.96
CA PRO A 525 -25.26 -9.63 -14.52
C PRO A 525 -24.06 -8.76 -14.14
N GLY A 526 -24.09 -8.27 -12.90
CA GLY A 526 -23.06 -7.43 -12.32
C GLY A 526 -22.81 -7.76 -10.84
N SER A 527 -21.96 -6.98 -10.22
CA SER A 527 -21.61 -7.09 -8.82
C SER A 527 -21.62 -5.72 -8.14
N GLY A 528 -22.14 -5.66 -6.92
CA GLY A 528 -21.97 -4.51 -6.01
C GLY A 528 -20.88 -4.85 -5.01
N ALA A 529 -19.62 -4.60 -5.36
CA ALA A 529 -18.43 -5.13 -4.72
C ALA A 529 -18.52 -6.67 -4.56
N GLU A 530 -17.78 -7.28 -3.65
CA GLU A 530 -17.96 -8.71 -3.32
C GLU A 530 -19.31 -9.01 -2.63
N THR A 531 -20.12 -8.01 -2.36
CA THR A 531 -21.29 -8.12 -1.48
C THR A 531 -22.56 -8.50 -2.22
N TYR A 532 -23.02 -7.70 -3.17
CA TYR A 532 -24.32 -7.93 -3.84
C TYR A 532 -24.09 -8.56 -5.23
N LYS A 533 -24.36 -9.85 -5.34
CA LYS A 533 -24.09 -10.65 -6.54
C LYS A 533 -25.29 -10.85 -7.43
N MET A 534 -25.04 -11.10 -8.73
CA MET A 534 -26.05 -11.11 -9.77
C MET A 534 -26.87 -9.81 -9.77
N ALA A 535 -26.14 -8.71 -9.59
CA ALA A 535 -26.73 -7.39 -9.47
C ALA A 535 -27.17 -6.85 -10.82
N TYR A 536 -28.39 -6.29 -10.87
CA TYR A 536 -28.92 -5.56 -12.03
C TYR A 536 -28.72 -4.07 -11.79
N ASN A 537 -27.93 -3.40 -12.62
CA ASN A 537 -27.59 -1.99 -12.51
C ASN A 537 -26.99 -1.67 -11.13
N SER A 538 -25.83 -2.27 -10.84
CA SER A 538 -25.08 -2.05 -9.59
C SER A 538 -24.76 -0.57 -9.39
N THR A 539 -25.05 -0.06 -8.20
CA THR A 539 -24.82 1.34 -7.83
C THR A 539 -23.31 1.70 -7.80
N SER A 540 -22.44 0.77 -7.36
CA SER A 540 -21.00 0.99 -7.38
C SER A 540 -20.47 1.17 -8.81
N THR A 541 -20.85 0.29 -9.71
CA THR A 541 -20.45 0.31 -11.13
C THR A 541 -21.00 1.56 -11.85
N ILE A 542 -22.27 1.91 -11.62
CA ILE A 542 -22.87 3.14 -12.19
C ILE A 542 -22.11 4.37 -11.72
N ALA A 543 -21.83 4.47 -10.42
CA ALA A 543 -21.14 5.62 -9.85
C ALA A 543 -19.71 5.73 -10.40
N ALA A 544 -19.00 4.60 -10.50
CA ALA A 544 -17.67 4.51 -11.09
C ALA A 544 -17.64 5.01 -12.54
N LEU A 545 -18.48 4.43 -13.39
CA LEU A 545 -18.55 4.78 -14.82
C LEU A 545 -18.89 6.25 -15.02
N LYS A 546 -19.90 6.78 -14.32
CA LYS A 546 -20.29 8.20 -14.43
C LYS A 546 -19.16 9.14 -14.01
N THR A 547 -18.48 8.84 -12.91
CA THR A 547 -17.43 9.73 -12.38
C THR A 547 -16.18 9.68 -13.23
N VAL A 548 -15.71 8.48 -13.62
CA VAL A 548 -14.53 8.34 -14.50
C VAL A 548 -14.77 8.97 -15.87
N LEU A 549 -15.94 8.71 -16.50
CA LEU A 549 -16.28 9.30 -17.79
C LEU A 549 -16.32 10.84 -17.74
N ARG A 550 -16.94 11.45 -16.71
CA ARG A 550 -16.95 12.90 -16.54
C ARG A 550 -15.55 13.46 -16.39
N SER A 551 -14.75 12.85 -15.51
CA SER A 551 -13.37 13.30 -15.26
C SER A 551 -12.48 13.12 -16.49
N LEU A 552 -12.67 12.06 -17.29
CA LEU A 552 -11.95 11.84 -18.55
C LEU A 552 -12.35 12.90 -19.60
N ILE A 553 -13.65 13.17 -19.77
CA ILE A 553 -14.16 14.19 -20.70
C ILE A 553 -13.61 15.59 -20.35
N GLU A 554 -13.45 15.88 -19.06
CA GLU A 554 -12.92 17.16 -18.55
C GLU A 554 -11.38 17.21 -18.57
N SER A 555 -10.69 16.06 -18.77
CA SER A 555 -9.23 15.99 -18.74
C SER A 555 -8.60 16.77 -19.90
N PRO A 556 -7.64 17.67 -19.63
CA PRO A 556 -6.84 18.34 -20.65
C PRO A 556 -6.02 17.36 -21.51
N SER A 557 -5.63 16.20 -20.97
CA SER A 557 -4.86 15.18 -21.69
C SER A 557 -5.70 14.41 -22.71
N LEU A 558 -7.04 14.44 -22.62
CA LEU A 558 -7.89 13.74 -23.60
C LEU A 558 -7.94 14.49 -24.94
N PRO A 559 -7.56 13.86 -26.06
CA PRO A 559 -7.68 14.47 -27.39
C PRO A 559 -9.13 14.88 -27.71
N GLU A 560 -9.30 16.04 -28.32
CA GLU A 560 -10.63 16.64 -28.60
C GLU A 560 -11.52 15.72 -29.45
N ASN A 561 -10.94 15.04 -30.45
CA ASN A 561 -11.67 14.14 -31.32
C ASN A 561 -12.24 12.90 -30.61
N LYS A 562 -11.80 12.58 -29.40
CA LYS A 562 -12.31 11.46 -28.58
C LYS A 562 -13.42 11.86 -27.62
N ARG A 563 -13.58 13.16 -27.30
CA ARG A 563 -14.58 13.64 -26.33
C ARG A 563 -16.00 13.26 -26.68
N SER A 564 -16.37 13.31 -27.96
CA SER A 564 -17.72 12.95 -28.43
C SER A 564 -18.08 11.50 -28.14
N GLU A 565 -17.13 10.56 -28.30
CA GLU A 565 -17.33 9.14 -28.01
C GLU A 565 -17.66 8.92 -26.54
N TRP A 566 -16.82 9.46 -25.64
CA TRP A 566 -17.01 9.28 -24.21
C TRP A 566 -18.24 10.02 -23.68
N THR A 567 -18.57 11.17 -24.29
CA THR A 567 -19.83 11.89 -24.00
C THR A 567 -21.06 11.05 -24.40
N ALA A 568 -20.99 10.38 -25.54
CA ALA A 568 -22.07 9.47 -25.98
C ALA A 568 -22.19 8.28 -25.01
N MET A 569 -21.09 7.68 -24.60
CA MET A 569 -21.10 6.60 -23.60
C MET A 569 -21.70 7.05 -22.27
N LEU A 570 -21.32 8.23 -21.75
CA LEU A 570 -21.84 8.76 -20.49
C LEU A 570 -23.38 8.85 -20.50
N LYS A 571 -23.99 9.20 -21.64
CA LYS A 571 -25.46 9.28 -21.79
C LYS A 571 -26.14 7.92 -21.68
N THR A 572 -25.42 6.83 -21.96
CA THR A 572 -25.98 5.48 -21.85
C THR A 572 -25.87 4.88 -20.46
N ILE A 573 -25.20 5.53 -19.50
CA ILE A 573 -25.07 4.98 -18.15
C ILE A 573 -26.35 5.23 -17.34
N PRO A 574 -26.97 4.16 -16.77
CA PRO A 574 -28.25 4.27 -16.07
C PRO A 574 -28.18 5.13 -14.80
N GLY A 575 -29.35 5.44 -14.24
CA GLY A 575 -29.49 6.13 -12.96
C GLY A 575 -29.16 5.21 -11.78
N ILE A 576 -28.77 5.80 -10.64
CA ILE A 576 -28.64 5.11 -9.36
C ILE A 576 -30.05 4.78 -8.86
N SER A 577 -30.23 3.59 -8.30
CA SER A 577 -31.48 3.13 -7.74
C SER A 577 -31.62 3.52 -6.25
N PHE A 578 -32.85 3.64 -5.80
CA PHE A 578 -33.18 3.97 -4.41
C PHE A 578 -34.12 2.93 -3.82
N ARG A 579 -34.11 2.79 -2.50
CA ARG A 579 -35.03 1.99 -1.71
C ARG A 579 -35.48 2.74 -0.47
N ALA A 580 -36.54 2.28 0.17
CA ALA A 580 -37.05 2.91 1.38
C ALA A 580 -36.83 2.00 2.60
N PHE A 581 -36.40 2.60 3.69
CA PHE A 581 -36.42 1.98 5.01
C PHE A 581 -37.24 2.87 5.94
N GLN A 582 -38.34 2.32 6.46
CA GLN A 582 -39.35 3.12 7.11
C GLN A 582 -39.83 4.23 6.17
N GLU A 583 -39.78 5.48 6.56
CA GLU A 583 -40.15 6.64 5.73
C GLU A 583 -38.93 7.30 5.05
N HIS A 584 -37.73 6.69 5.17
CA HIS A 584 -36.48 7.27 4.67
C HIS A 584 -36.09 6.69 3.31
N THR A 585 -35.94 7.57 2.32
CA THR A 585 -35.31 7.20 1.04
C THR A 585 -33.82 6.98 1.25
N THR A 586 -33.30 5.84 0.79
CA THR A 586 -31.90 5.44 0.85
C THR A 586 -31.41 5.01 -0.53
N ILE A 587 -30.08 5.07 -0.75
CA ILE A 587 -29.46 4.56 -1.97
C ILE A 587 -29.51 3.03 -1.92
N ALA A 588 -30.01 2.40 -2.98
CA ALA A 588 -30.00 0.94 -3.10
C ALA A 588 -28.63 0.46 -3.64
N PRO A 589 -28.15 -0.74 -3.25
CA PRO A 589 -26.89 -1.29 -3.76
C PRO A 589 -26.96 -1.64 -5.27
N ALA A 590 -28.11 -1.95 -5.76
CA ALA A 590 -28.45 -2.19 -7.16
C ALA A 590 -29.97 -2.03 -7.34
N ARG A 591 -30.47 -2.10 -8.57
CA ARG A 591 -31.92 -2.18 -8.82
C ARG A 591 -32.51 -3.48 -8.30
N LEU A 592 -31.81 -4.60 -8.52
CA LEU A 592 -32.11 -5.95 -8.00
C LEU A 592 -30.80 -6.71 -7.80
N TRP A 593 -30.81 -7.70 -6.94
CA TRP A 593 -29.70 -8.63 -6.71
C TRP A 593 -30.23 -9.99 -6.24
N GLU A 594 -29.43 -11.02 -6.41
CA GLU A 594 -29.84 -12.38 -6.08
C GLU A 594 -29.39 -12.80 -4.68
N ARG A 595 -28.14 -12.44 -4.30
CA ARG A 595 -27.55 -12.88 -3.04
C ARG A 595 -26.58 -11.86 -2.45
N ILE A 596 -26.31 -11.99 -1.15
CA ILE A 596 -25.33 -11.17 -0.40
C ILE A 596 -24.24 -12.11 0.10
N ASN A 597 -22.99 -11.87 -0.34
CA ASN A 597 -21.86 -12.74 -0.02
C ASN A 597 -20.89 -12.13 1.01
N ASN A 598 -20.73 -10.80 1.05
CA ASN A 598 -19.77 -10.12 1.93
C ASN A 598 -20.46 -9.07 2.81
N VAL A 599 -19.70 -8.27 3.51
CA VAL A 599 -20.14 -7.29 4.50
C VAL A 599 -19.73 -5.85 4.15
N GLU A 600 -19.62 -5.53 2.86
CA GLU A 600 -19.39 -4.16 2.38
C GLU A 600 -20.71 -3.41 2.18
N SER A 601 -20.59 -2.09 2.07
CA SER A 601 -21.73 -1.19 1.84
C SER A 601 -21.56 -0.42 0.51
N PRO A 602 -21.59 -1.09 -0.67
CA PRO A 602 -21.38 -0.45 -1.98
C PRO A 602 -22.44 0.59 -2.33
N GLN A 603 -23.62 0.59 -1.68
CA GLN A 603 -24.60 1.67 -1.75
C GLN A 603 -24.08 3.00 -1.21
N LEU A 604 -22.95 3.01 -0.45
CA LEU A 604 -22.27 4.21 0.00
C LEU A 604 -21.05 4.59 -0.87
N TYR A 605 -20.70 3.81 -1.88
CA TYR A 605 -19.63 4.16 -2.82
C TYR A 605 -19.90 5.44 -3.63
N PRO A 606 -21.16 5.81 -3.96
CA PRO A 606 -21.45 7.14 -4.48
C PRO A 606 -21.04 8.31 -3.56
N VAL A 607 -20.87 8.05 -2.25
CA VAL A 607 -20.31 9.01 -1.28
C VAL A 607 -18.78 9.02 -1.34
N TYR A 608 -18.17 7.84 -1.30
CA TYR A 608 -16.73 7.62 -1.41
C TYR A 608 -16.44 6.25 -2.06
N PRO A 609 -15.58 6.16 -3.08
CA PRO A 609 -14.68 7.22 -3.57
C PRO A 609 -15.31 8.20 -4.58
N TRP A 610 -16.51 7.91 -5.11
CA TRP A 610 -17.03 8.55 -6.30
C TRP A 610 -17.53 10.00 -6.09
N GLY A 611 -17.81 10.40 -4.86
CA GLY A 611 -18.14 11.78 -4.51
C GLY A 611 -19.36 12.35 -5.22
N ILE A 612 -20.33 11.51 -5.60
CA ILE A 612 -21.60 11.95 -6.20
C ILE A 612 -22.46 12.64 -5.12
N TYR A 613 -22.46 12.06 -3.91
CA TYR A 613 -23.13 12.62 -2.74
C TYR A 613 -22.10 13.06 -1.69
N GLY A 614 -22.42 14.06 -0.92
CA GLY A 614 -21.57 14.58 0.14
C GLY A 614 -21.92 15.99 0.53
N ILE A 615 -21.12 16.61 1.39
CA ILE A 615 -21.30 17.98 1.84
C ILE A 615 -21.30 18.93 0.64
N GLY A 616 -22.26 19.85 0.62
CA GLY A 616 -22.41 20.83 -0.45
C GLY A 616 -23.06 20.31 -1.74
N LYS A 617 -23.46 19.03 -1.78
CA LYS A 617 -24.04 18.38 -2.95
C LYS A 617 -25.54 18.07 -2.77
N PRO A 618 -26.31 18.06 -3.87
CA PRO A 618 -27.69 17.58 -3.83
C PRO A 618 -27.77 16.13 -3.35
N GLY A 619 -28.83 15.78 -2.62
CA GLY A 619 -29.06 14.42 -2.14
C GLY A 619 -28.22 14.01 -0.92
N LEU A 620 -27.59 14.96 -0.23
CA LEU A 620 -26.88 14.69 1.02
C LEU A 620 -27.77 13.95 2.03
N ASP A 621 -29.03 14.38 2.18
CA ASP A 621 -29.98 13.76 3.11
C ASP A 621 -30.24 12.28 2.78
N THR A 622 -30.38 11.94 1.50
CA THR A 622 -30.53 10.56 1.05
C THR A 622 -29.31 9.71 1.41
N ALA A 623 -28.10 10.25 1.23
CA ALA A 623 -26.87 9.54 1.59
C ALA A 623 -26.70 9.42 3.12
N VAL A 624 -27.08 10.44 3.89
CA VAL A 624 -27.14 10.40 5.36
C VAL A 624 -28.17 9.36 5.81
N ASN A 625 -29.35 9.31 5.18
CA ASN A 625 -30.38 8.31 5.46
C ASN A 625 -29.86 6.89 5.16
N THR A 626 -29.15 6.70 4.06
CA THR A 626 -28.50 5.42 3.74
C THR A 626 -27.56 4.97 4.85
N PHE A 627 -26.69 5.88 5.33
CA PHE A 627 -25.79 5.57 6.43
C PHE A 627 -26.50 5.29 7.75
N ARG A 628 -27.64 5.95 8.03
CA ARG A 628 -28.35 5.88 9.32
C ARG A 628 -29.42 4.80 9.40
N TYR A 629 -30.12 4.51 8.30
CA TYR A 629 -31.36 3.72 8.34
C TYR A 629 -31.30 2.47 7.47
N ASP A 630 -30.38 2.36 6.50
CA ASP A 630 -30.23 1.16 5.70
C ASP A 630 -29.77 0.00 6.58
N THR A 631 -30.57 -1.05 6.67
CA THR A 631 -30.35 -2.18 7.59
C THR A 631 -29.08 -2.96 7.27
N ASP A 632 -28.72 -3.07 5.97
CA ASP A 632 -27.49 -3.76 5.57
C ASP A 632 -26.27 -2.92 5.97
N VAL A 633 -26.31 -1.59 5.76
CA VAL A 633 -25.25 -0.67 6.18
C VAL A 633 -25.04 -0.73 7.70
N LEU A 634 -26.13 -0.76 8.47
CA LEU A 634 -26.06 -0.88 9.92
C LEU A 634 -25.43 -2.20 10.36
N LYS A 635 -25.85 -3.30 9.73
CA LYS A 635 -25.36 -4.66 10.00
C LYS A 635 -23.88 -4.81 9.66
N PHE A 636 -23.43 -4.21 8.55
CA PHE A 636 -22.07 -4.37 8.03
C PHE A 636 -21.07 -3.36 8.59
N ARG A 637 -21.53 -2.35 9.34
CA ARG A 637 -20.70 -1.26 9.88
C ARG A 637 -19.59 -1.79 10.78
N SER A 638 -18.35 -1.39 10.47
CA SER A 638 -17.16 -1.77 11.23
C SER A 638 -16.01 -0.81 10.99
N TYR A 639 -15.00 -0.87 11.86
CA TYR A 639 -13.73 -0.16 11.70
C TYR A 639 -12.55 -1.08 11.35
N VAL A 640 -12.77 -2.39 11.28
CA VAL A 640 -11.71 -3.40 11.11
C VAL A 640 -11.23 -3.47 9.66
N GLY A 641 -9.93 -3.63 9.45
CA GLY A 641 -9.32 -3.88 8.14
C GLY A 641 -9.70 -2.82 7.09
N TRP A 642 -10.11 -3.28 5.93
CA TRP A 642 -10.49 -2.47 4.76
C TRP A 642 -11.82 -1.70 4.88
N LYS A 643 -12.56 -1.82 5.98
CA LYS A 643 -13.85 -1.14 6.16
C LYS A 643 -13.70 0.39 6.06
N GLN A 644 -14.66 1.03 5.38
CA GLN A 644 -14.64 2.44 5.01
C GLN A 644 -15.67 3.30 5.77
N ASP A 645 -16.32 2.75 6.79
CA ASP A 645 -17.42 3.43 7.50
C ASP A 645 -17.01 4.76 8.13
N ASN A 646 -15.76 4.89 8.57
CA ASN A 646 -15.18 6.15 9.05
C ASN A 646 -15.10 7.20 7.92
N ILE A 647 -14.80 6.77 6.70
CA ILE A 647 -14.71 7.65 5.52
C ILE A 647 -16.10 8.13 5.13
N PHE A 648 -17.08 7.24 5.07
CA PHE A 648 -18.47 7.60 4.76
C PHE A 648 -19.01 8.61 5.78
N ALA A 649 -18.82 8.34 7.09
CA ALA A 649 -19.23 9.27 8.14
C ALA A 649 -18.58 10.64 7.99
N ALA A 650 -17.28 10.70 7.67
CA ALA A 650 -16.55 11.96 7.45
C ALA A 650 -17.10 12.72 6.24
N ARG A 651 -17.27 12.05 5.09
CA ARG A 651 -17.79 12.64 3.85
C ARG A 651 -19.21 13.17 3.99
N LEU A 652 -20.01 12.56 4.83
CA LEU A 652 -21.39 12.97 5.14
C LEU A 652 -21.46 14.02 6.24
N GLY A 653 -20.33 14.40 6.84
CA GLY A 653 -20.28 15.39 7.90
C GLY A 653 -20.82 14.92 9.24
N LEU A 654 -20.86 13.64 9.48
CA LEU A 654 -21.34 13.04 10.73
C LEU A 654 -20.22 13.05 11.78
N THR A 655 -19.89 14.22 12.31
CA THR A 655 -18.70 14.51 13.13
C THR A 655 -18.48 13.49 14.26
N LYS A 656 -19.51 13.22 15.07
CA LYS A 656 -19.40 12.30 16.21
C LYS A 656 -19.06 10.88 15.77
N GLU A 657 -19.72 10.40 14.74
CA GLU A 657 -19.51 9.04 14.22
C GLU A 657 -18.19 8.93 13.46
N ALA A 658 -17.82 9.94 12.67
CA ALA A 658 -16.53 10.01 12.00
C ALA A 658 -15.37 9.97 13.01
N ALA A 659 -15.44 10.78 14.07
CA ALA A 659 -14.44 10.80 15.15
C ALA A 659 -14.36 9.43 15.83
N ARG A 660 -15.50 8.87 16.25
CA ARG A 660 -15.56 7.56 16.91
C ARG A 660 -14.95 6.44 16.07
N LEU A 661 -15.33 6.33 14.80
CA LEU A 661 -14.85 5.26 13.92
C LEU A 661 -13.37 5.46 13.55
N THR A 662 -12.93 6.70 13.32
CA THR A 662 -11.54 7.01 12.97
C THR A 662 -10.60 6.76 14.14
N THR A 663 -10.97 7.15 15.37
CA THR A 663 -10.16 6.85 16.57
C THR A 663 -10.07 5.35 16.85
N LEU A 664 -11.18 4.60 16.71
CA LEU A 664 -11.15 3.14 16.84
C LEU A 664 -10.22 2.50 15.80
N LYS A 665 -10.15 3.06 14.60
CA LYS A 665 -9.31 2.56 13.51
C LYS A 665 -7.84 2.90 13.67
N LEU A 666 -7.53 4.12 14.10
CA LEU A 666 -6.16 4.62 14.24
C LEU A 666 -5.58 4.55 15.66
N LYS A 667 -6.31 4.00 16.63
CA LYS A 667 -5.73 3.71 17.96
C LYS A 667 -4.52 2.78 17.85
N ASP A 668 -3.74 2.71 18.91
CA ASP A 668 -2.63 1.78 19.01
C ASP A 668 -3.06 0.34 18.75
N SER A 669 -2.27 -0.36 17.93
CA SER A 669 -2.54 -1.74 17.50
C SER A 669 -2.45 -2.75 18.65
N GLY A 670 -1.91 -2.37 19.81
CA GLY A 670 -1.54 -3.29 20.89
C GLY A 670 -0.20 -4.00 20.65
N ARG A 671 0.45 -3.77 19.51
CA ARG A 671 1.82 -4.24 19.22
C ARG A 671 2.84 -3.16 19.61
N ARG A 672 4.09 -3.57 19.74
CA ARG A 672 5.16 -2.65 20.17
C ARG A 672 5.34 -1.47 19.20
N PHE A 673 5.23 -1.70 17.88
CA PHE A 673 5.10 -0.62 16.92
C PHE A 673 3.60 -0.29 16.73
N PRO A 674 3.17 0.92 17.13
CA PRO A 674 1.73 1.24 17.25
C PRO A 674 0.91 1.07 15.98
N ALA A 675 1.51 1.29 14.80
CA ALA A 675 0.85 1.19 13.49
C ALA A 675 0.92 -0.22 12.86
N PHE A 676 1.30 -1.27 13.61
CA PHE A 676 1.27 -2.66 13.14
C PHE A 676 -0.10 -3.30 13.39
N TRP A 677 -1.16 -2.68 12.83
CA TRP A 677 -2.52 -3.21 12.90
C TRP A 677 -2.64 -4.58 12.23
N GLY A 678 -3.66 -5.32 12.60
CA GLY A 678 -3.99 -6.59 12.00
C GLY A 678 -4.02 -7.76 13.00
N PRO A 679 -4.34 -8.95 12.48
CA PRO A 679 -4.46 -9.30 11.06
C PRO A 679 -5.75 -8.78 10.37
N GLY A 680 -6.76 -8.28 11.11
CA GLY A 680 -8.03 -7.86 10.53
C GLY A 680 -8.67 -8.99 9.69
N PHE A 681 -8.98 -8.69 8.45
CA PHE A 681 -9.41 -9.66 7.45
C PHE A 681 -8.26 -10.16 6.56
N ASP A 682 -7.09 -9.53 6.64
CA ASP A 682 -6.00 -9.75 5.70
C ASP A 682 -4.73 -10.28 6.38
N TRP A 683 -3.81 -9.41 6.77
CA TRP A 683 -2.55 -9.79 7.39
C TRP A 683 -1.95 -8.65 8.23
N THR A 684 -0.81 -8.89 8.89
CA THR A 684 -0.13 -7.91 9.75
C THR A 684 1.26 -7.58 9.19
N PRO A 685 1.65 -6.28 9.10
CA PRO A 685 0.83 -5.07 9.30
C PRO A 685 -0.22 -4.89 8.19
N ASP A 686 -1.43 -4.53 8.56
CA ASP A 686 -2.53 -4.33 7.61
C ASP A 686 -2.49 -2.91 7.02
N HIS A 687 -2.02 -2.77 5.77
CA HIS A 687 -1.86 -1.48 5.12
C HIS A 687 -3.20 -0.88 4.62
N ASN A 688 -4.17 -1.71 4.28
CA ASN A 688 -5.50 -1.17 3.94
C ASN A 688 -6.24 -0.64 5.16
N TRP A 689 -5.98 -1.20 6.36
CA TRP A 689 -6.46 -0.66 7.62
C TRP A 689 -5.90 0.75 7.86
N GLY A 690 -4.57 0.88 7.82
CA GLY A 690 -3.90 2.17 7.97
C GLY A 690 -4.34 3.19 6.92
N GLY A 691 -4.43 2.76 5.65
CA GLY A 691 -4.85 3.61 4.53
C GLY A 691 -6.27 4.15 4.68
N SER A 692 -7.24 3.28 5.00
CA SER A 692 -8.62 3.71 5.26
C SER A 692 -8.73 4.61 6.50
N GLY A 693 -7.87 4.40 7.51
CA GLY A 693 -7.74 5.30 8.65
C GLY A 693 -7.25 6.69 8.25
N MET A 694 -6.16 6.75 7.46
CA MET A 694 -5.63 8.02 6.92
C MET A 694 -6.69 8.78 6.11
N ILE A 695 -7.39 8.10 5.21
CA ILE A 695 -8.44 8.73 4.38
C ILE A 695 -9.52 9.32 5.29
N GLY A 696 -10.01 8.57 6.28
CA GLY A 696 -11.03 9.05 7.21
C GLY A 696 -10.61 10.31 7.93
N LEU A 697 -9.38 10.37 8.48
CA LEU A 697 -8.85 11.54 9.16
C LEU A 697 -8.70 12.75 8.21
N GLN A 698 -8.21 12.51 6.98
CA GLN A 698 -8.11 13.54 5.95
C GLN A 698 -9.48 14.08 5.56
N GLU A 699 -10.51 13.22 5.40
CA GLU A 699 -11.86 13.61 5.03
C GLU A 699 -12.61 14.32 6.18
N MET A 700 -12.28 14.02 7.43
CA MET A 700 -12.79 14.79 8.57
C MET A 700 -12.26 16.23 8.55
N LEU A 701 -11.02 16.41 8.12
CA LEU A 701 -10.29 17.67 8.19
C LEU A 701 -10.51 18.57 6.97
N MET A 702 -10.48 18.00 5.77
CA MET A 702 -10.58 18.74 4.52
C MET A 702 -11.25 17.93 3.41
N GLN A 703 -12.25 18.51 2.75
CA GLN A 703 -12.91 17.95 1.56
C GLN A 703 -12.88 18.94 0.41
N SER A 704 -13.01 18.45 -0.82
CA SER A 704 -13.06 19.29 -2.01
C SER A 704 -14.25 18.90 -2.90
N ASP A 705 -14.90 19.92 -3.50
CA ASP A 705 -15.92 19.75 -4.53
C ASP A 705 -15.71 20.81 -5.64
N GLY A 706 -15.29 20.36 -6.82
CA GLY A 706 -14.80 21.25 -7.87
C GLY A 706 -13.67 22.13 -7.34
N LYS A 707 -13.86 23.45 -7.36
CA LYS A 707 -12.91 24.42 -6.80
C LYS A 707 -13.07 24.67 -5.30
N LYS A 708 -14.24 24.38 -4.71
CA LYS A 708 -14.50 24.62 -3.29
C LYS A 708 -13.69 23.69 -2.41
N ILE A 709 -13.21 24.21 -1.28
CA ILE A 709 -12.45 23.48 -0.28
C ILE A 709 -13.13 23.69 1.07
N TYR A 710 -13.70 22.62 1.63
CA TYR A 710 -14.36 22.64 2.93
C TYR A 710 -13.36 22.24 4.00
N LEU A 711 -13.07 23.16 4.94
CA LEU A 711 -12.24 22.89 6.12
C LEU A 711 -13.11 22.47 7.29
N PHE A 712 -12.66 21.48 8.02
CA PHE A 712 -13.32 20.93 9.21
C PHE A 712 -14.75 20.40 8.97
N PRO A 713 -15.03 19.74 7.83
CA PRO A 713 -16.39 19.31 7.50
C PRO A 713 -16.94 18.25 8.44
N ALA A 714 -16.08 17.49 9.15
CA ALA A 714 -16.47 16.51 10.17
C ALA A 714 -15.49 16.50 11.36
N TRP A 715 -14.90 17.63 11.69
CA TRP A 715 -13.87 17.77 12.73
C TRP A 715 -14.47 18.14 14.09
N PRO A 716 -14.12 17.47 15.20
CA PRO A 716 -14.50 17.88 16.56
C PRO A 716 -13.89 19.25 16.93
N LYS A 717 -14.67 20.13 17.55
CA LYS A 717 -14.21 21.49 17.92
C LYS A 717 -13.13 21.49 18.98
N ASP A 718 -13.10 20.47 19.80
CA ASP A 718 -12.17 20.26 20.92
C ASP A 718 -10.88 19.54 20.56
N TRP A 719 -10.70 19.22 19.26
CA TRP A 719 -9.46 18.67 18.74
C TRP A 719 -8.64 19.79 18.09
N ASP A 720 -7.68 20.32 18.81
CA ASP A 720 -6.70 21.24 18.22
C ASP A 720 -5.88 20.50 17.16
N VAL A 721 -5.57 21.17 16.06
CA VAL A 721 -4.80 20.58 14.97
C VAL A 721 -3.94 21.58 14.24
N HIS A 722 -2.74 21.18 13.87
CA HIS A 722 -1.91 21.84 12.86
C HIS A 722 -1.73 20.87 11.70
N PHE A 723 -2.13 21.29 10.52
CA PHE A 723 -2.14 20.42 9.36
C PHE A 723 -1.65 21.12 8.10
N LYS A 724 -1.16 20.32 7.15
CA LYS A 724 -0.88 20.74 5.78
C LYS A 724 -1.30 19.62 4.84
N LEU A 725 -2.22 19.91 3.92
CA LEU A 725 -2.78 18.99 2.94
C LEU A 725 -2.83 19.60 1.55
N TYR A 726 -2.95 18.74 0.54
CA TYR A 726 -3.15 19.11 -0.86
C TYR A 726 -4.63 19.06 -1.24
N ALA A 727 -5.02 19.97 -2.11
CA ALA A 727 -6.34 20.04 -2.75
C ALA A 727 -6.15 20.17 -4.28
N PRO A 728 -7.18 19.90 -5.10
CA PRO A 728 -7.11 20.05 -6.55
C PRO A 728 -6.64 21.43 -7.00
N TYR A 729 -6.17 21.49 -8.26
CA TYR A 729 -5.69 22.70 -8.93
C TYR A 729 -4.42 23.28 -8.30
N GLN A 730 -3.45 22.42 -8.02
CA GLN A 730 -2.12 22.74 -7.46
C GLN A 730 -2.22 23.53 -6.14
N THR A 731 -3.19 23.19 -5.31
CA THR A 731 -3.48 23.92 -4.08
C THR A 731 -2.89 23.20 -2.89
N THR A 732 -2.18 23.92 -2.01
CA THR A 732 -1.82 23.47 -0.67
C THR A 732 -2.54 24.31 0.37
N VAL A 733 -3.01 23.65 1.42
CA VAL A 733 -3.70 24.30 2.53
C VAL A 733 -2.98 23.90 3.81
N GLU A 734 -2.45 24.90 4.52
CA GLU A 734 -1.86 24.74 5.84
C GLU A 734 -2.68 25.58 6.82
N GLY A 735 -3.12 24.96 7.91
CA GLY A 735 -4.00 25.64 8.86
C GLY A 735 -3.79 25.17 10.29
N ARG A 736 -4.14 26.06 11.24
CA ARG A 736 -4.10 25.77 12.67
C ARG A 736 -5.43 26.07 13.33
N LEU A 737 -6.06 25.02 13.86
CA LEU A 737 -7.24 25.14 14.71
C LEU A 737 -6.78 25.08 16.17
N LYS A 738 -7.26 26.01 16.98
CA LYS A 738 -7.02 26.03 18.43
C LYS A 738 -8.27 26.48 19.17
N ASP A 739 -8.64 25.78 20.23
CA ASP A 739 -9.84 26.04 21.02
C ASP A 739 -11.10 26.26 20.15
N GLY A 740 -11.27 25.43 19.11
CA GLY A 740 -12.39 25.51 18.15
C GLY A 740 -12.36 26.72 17.22
N LYS A 741 -11.25 27.43 17.11
CA LYS A 741 -11.08 28.61 16.22
C LYS A 741 -9.92 28.37 15.27
N LEU A 742 -10.14 28.67 13.97
CA LEU A 742 -9.08 28.72 12.98
C LEU A 742 -8.24 29.97 13.23
N ILE A 743 -7.04 29.78 13.79
CA ILE A 743 -6.15 30.90 14.20
C ILE A 743 -5.09 31.23 13.15
N ASP A 744 -4.81 30.31 12.25
CA ASP A 744 -3.88 30.51 11.14
C ASP A 744 -4.33 29.71 9.91
N LEU A 745 -4.16 30.30 8.72
CA LEU A 745 -4.50 29.69 7.45
C LEU A 745 -3.59 30.21 6.35
N LYS A 746 -2.87 29.31 5.71
CA LYS A 746 -2.04 29.58 4.52
C LYS A 746 -2.56 28.75 3.36
N VAL A 747 -2.86 29.39 2.25
CA VAL A 747 -3.33 28.74 1.02
C VAL A 747 -2.40 29.13 -0.11
N LEU A 748 -1.89 28.16 -0.85
CA LEU A 748 -1.05 28.40 -2.01
C LEU A 748 -1.66 27.68 -3.24
N PRO A 749 -1.84 28.42 -4.37
CA PRO A 749 -1.64 29.87 -4.52
C PRO A 749 -2.69 30.66 -3.73
N GLU A 750 -2.36 31.89 -3.33
CA GLU A 750 -3.23 32.76 -2.51
C GLU A 750 -4.60 33.03 -3.19
N SER A 751 -4.65 33.03 -4.52
CA SER A 751 -5.90 33.17 -5.29
C SER A 751 -6.94 32.07 -4.98
N ARG A 752 -6.52 30.96 -4.41
CA ARG A 752 -7.40 29.86 -4.00
C ARG A 752 -8.03 30.06 -2.60
N ARG A 753 -7.59 31.07 -1.86
CA ARG A 753 -8.14 31.36 -0.52
C ARG A 753 -9.65 31.68 -0.56
N GLN A 754 -10.12 32.30 -1.64
CA GLN A 754 -11.53 32.57 -1.84
C GLN A 754 -12.42 31.34 -1.97
N ASP A 755 -11.84 30.19 -2.28
CA ASP A 755 -12.54 28.89 -2.43
C ASP A 755 -12.67 28.14 -1.10
N ILE A 756 -12.09 28.66 -0.02
CA ILE A 756 -12.12 28.06 1.31
C ILE A 756 -13.46 28.32 2.00
N MET A 757 -14.08 27.26 2.49
CA MET A 757 -15.28 27.30 3.32
C MET A 757 -14.97 26.68 4.69
N ASN A 758 -14.89 27.50 5.73
CA ASN A 758 -14.68 27.03 7.08
C ASN A 758 -15.99 26.51 7.69
N MET A 759 -16.09 25.22 7.94
CA MET A 759 -17.29 24.54 8.40
C MET A 759 -17.36 24.38 9.92
N ILE A 760 -16.31 24.76 10.67
CA ILE A 760 -16.22 24.52 12.12
C ILE A 760 -17.40 25.14 12.93
N ASN A 761 -17.98 26.24 12.45
CA ASN A 761 -19.07 26.97 13.08
C ASN A 761 -20.42 26.84 12.36
N HIS A 762 -20.49 26.09 11.27
CA HIS A 762 -21.71 25.98 10.44
C HIS A 762 -22.61 24.77 10.81
N ARG A 763 -22.52 24.27 12.06
CA ARG A 763 -23.31 23.13 12.54
C ARG A 763 -23.93 23.38 13.90
#